data_4f40a8e1c08150515eabd8421fc87d0c
#
_entry.id   4f40a8e1c08150515eabd8421fc87d0c
#
_cell.length_a   1.000
_cell.length_b   1.000
_cell.length_c   1.000
_cell.angle_alpha   90.00
_cell.angle_beta   90.00
_cell.angle_gamma   90.00
#
_symmetry.space_group_name_H-M   'P 1'
#
loop_
_entity.id
_entity.type
_entity.pdbx_description
1 polymer ?
#
loop_
_entity_poly.entity_id
_entity_poly.type
_entity_poly.pdbx_seq_one_letter_code
_entity_poly.pdbx_strand_id
1 'polypeptide(L)'
;MYSYDWDPETGGLLLNSSPLGFSKEPRPVYYKELDILGFDKYWNYKKDDAYPYMWAEANNYIYRGRKVAKTKGGSVYTAPELILLEDPEPNGAPLRFVDIPAMVEKNRKIIETLAQDTIKKIYNTYIEYNNKVDVFYVAFSGGKDSVVALDLVQRALPHNVFEVLFGDTDMEFPTTYKIVKWVNPFCKKENIAFYTAKAEMSADKSWDLFGPPARRLRWCCTVHKTAPVINKLCEIHRMKTIHTVMITGVRGNESSSRADYDELSFGKKLPGQYSYHPILEWNSAEVYLYLYLRNLPFNQAYKYGFNRVGCIMCPNSSGKHEYIKNQCFSDRVNFFCKKIIESSKKDLSENNAKVFLATGGWKMRLSGRELKFSEEERFSYEEVKQYHLFTAINLRPEWKVWYRTIGDLYENSKNNYTLEYNGVFRKCLLRQTGNKTVFEIENMGRTKNSIEFVYYFKNLLAKTQYCIQCKACVAECPYRNIKMENGILSISENCVRCKACLKMLSGCLYYNSVRGSKAMKSLKGLNRYLSVGVDANWIKKYLKDQSFEPGNRKTDVMFIMMNDAEITSKKGLTDFGKFIRQLDLDSEITWAIILCNLAYSPAFGWYIHNIPSNRNYIESNLILDMGEDISKKDGGKKARSEFWNGFKTILDTNSAFKEIGFGIPHLDIKETKSGQIKKSMKSVYRTSWQHPDPTVILYSLYKFAEACSDYYQFTLSRLMDFSVDSDGISPAEIFCLDRNTMEKILTGLSINHPDFITTQFNLDLDTITLNSEKTSA
;
A
#
# COMPACT_ATOMS: atom_id res chain seq x y z
N MET A 1 17.28 24.29 -3.82
CA MET A 1 16.49 24.05 -5.05
C MET A 1 16.25 25.40 -5.73
N TYR A 2 16.67 25.50 -7.00
CA TYR A 2 16.52 26.70 -7.82
C TYR A 2 15.32 26.56 -8.76
N SER A 3 14.65 27.69 -9.06
CA SER A 3 13.67 27.73 -10.14
C SER A 3 14.37 27.64 -11.49
N TYR A 4 13.62 27.31 -12.53
CA TYR A 4 14.13 27.26 -13.89
C TYR A 4 13.12 27.82 -14.87
N ASP A 5 13.64 28.39 -15.96
CA ASP A 5 12.88 28.79 -17.14
C ASP A 5 13.34 27.96 -18.35
N TRP A 6 12.52 27.95 -19.38
CA TRP A 6 12.88 27.34 -20.65
C TRP A 6 13.75 28.28 -21.45
N ASP A 7 14.85 27.77 -22.00
CA ASP A 7 15.73 28.52 -22.89
C ASP A 7 15.45 28.12 -24.36
N PRO A 8 14.69 28.96 -25.13
CA PRO A 8 14.40 28.66 -26.54
C PRO A 8 15.64 28.59 -27.44
N GLU A 9 16.72 29.27 -27.06
CA GLU A 9 17.95 29.32 -27.85
C GLU A 9 18.67 27.96 -27.81
N THR A 10 18.93 27.43 -26.64
CA THR A 10 19.56 26.10 -26.51
C THR A 10 18.54 24.96 -26.62
N GLY A 11 17.26 25.24 -26.44
CA GLY A 11 16.21 24.21 -26.29
C GLY A 11 16.23 23.53 -24.95
N GLY A 12 16.97 24.07 -23.98
CA GLY A 12 17.21 23.52 -22.65
C GLY A 12 16.54 24.31 -21.53
N LEU A 13 17.21 24.27 -20.37
CA LEU A 13 16.80 24.90 -19.13
C LEU A 13 17.79 26.01 -18.74
N LEU A 14 17.27 27.07 -18.13
CA LEU A 14 18.06 28.12 -17.48
C LEU A 14 17.64 28.21 -16.03
N LEU A 15 18.56 27.91 -15.10
CA LEU A 15 18.33 28.07 -13.68
C LEU A 15 18.35 29.53 -13.26
N ASN A 16 17.42 29.90 -12.40
CA ASN A 16 17.34 31.24 -11.81
C ASN A 16 17.87 31.20 -10.37
N SER A 17 18.38 32.28 -9.87
CA SER A 17 18.83 32.41 -8.48
C SER A 17 17.69 32.39 -7.45
N SER A 18 16.44 32.49 -7.90
CA SER A 18 15.26 32.44 -7.03
C SER A 18 14.95 31.01 -6.58
N PRO A 19 14.62 30.79 -5.30
CA PRO A 19 14.22 29.46 -4.83
C PRO A 19 12.83 29.06 -5.37
N LEU A 20 12.64 27.75 -5.56
CA LEU A 20 11.37 27.18 -5.97
C LEU A 20 10.86 26.24 -4.87
N GLY A 21 9.62 26.45 -4.41
CA GLY A 21 9.01 25.59 -3.40
C GLY A 21 8.63 24.20 -3.91
N PHE A 22 8.32 24.07 -5.22
CA PHE A 22 7.94 22.80 -5.85
C PHE A 22 8.43 22.75 -7.30
N SER A 23 9.03 21.62 -7.71
CA SER A 23 9.46 21.35 -9.09
C SER A 23 8.53 20.37 -9.78
N LYS A 24 8.27 20.59 -11.07
CA LYS A 24 7.56 19.64 -11.94
C LYS A 24 8.45 18.51 -12.46
N GLU A 25 9.66 18.38 -11.94
CA GLU A 25 10.60 17.30 -12.26
C GLU A 25 10.88 17.14 -13.77
N PRO A 26 11.46 18.15 -14.42
CA PRO A 26 11.76 18.11 -15.84
C PRO A 26 12.82 17.03 -16.13
N ARG A 27 12.67 16.36 -17.28
CA ARG A 27 13.62 15.36 -17.75
C ARG A 27 13.86 15.47 -19.25
N PRO A 28 15.07 15.12 -19.73
CA PRO A 28 15.37 15.15 -21.17
C PRO A 28 14.61 14.03 -21.90
N VAL A 29 14.24 14.30 -23.16
CA VAL A 29 13.53 13.39 -24.06
C VAL A 29 14.42 13.08 -25.26
N TYR A 30 14.72 11.80 -25.44
CA TYR A 30 15.53 11.28 -26.53
C TYR A 30 14.69 10.60 -27.61
N TYR A 31 15.27 10.38 -28.79
CA TYR A 31 14.54 9.78 -29.91
C TYR A 31 13.87 8.45 -29.57
N LYS A 32 14.51 7.63 -28.73
CA LYS A 32 13.95 6.31 -28.36
C LYS A 32 12.62 6.41 -27.63
N GLU A 33 12.45 7.39 -26.77
CA GLU A 33 11.16 7.66 -26.14
C GLU A 33 10.15 8.13 -27.19
N LEU A 34 10.56 9.00 -28.11
CA LEU A 34 9.71 9.50 -29.16
C LEU A 34 9.23 8.34 -30.07
N ASP A 35 10.12 7.44 -30.47
CA ASP A 35 9.76 6.24 -31.25
C ASP A 35 8.79 5.32 -30.47
N ILE A 36 9.09 5.01 -29.21
CA ILE A 36 8.24 4.12 -28.38
C ILE A 36 6.82 4.67 -28.24
N LEU A 37 6.67 5.98 -28.18
CA LEU A 37 5.37 6.63 -27.99
C LEU A 37 4.69 7.01 -29.30
N GLY A 38 5.32 6.77 -30.45
CA GLY A 38 4.74 6.97 -31.78
C GLY A 38 4.79 8.39 -32.31
N PHE A 39 5.71 9.25 -31.82
CA PHE A 39 5.92 10.60 -32.36
C PHE A 39 6.53 10.59 -33.77
N ASP A 40 7.25 9.53 -34.12
CA ASP A 40 7.84 9.31 -35.45
C ASP A 40 6.82 9.30 -36.58
N LYS A 41 5.54 9.13 -36.29
CA LYS A 41 4.42 9.22 -37.24
C LYS A 41 4.06 10.67 -37.60
N TYR A 42 4.48 11.61 -36.80
CA TYR A 42 4.06 13.01 -36.90
C TYR A 42 5.22 13.97 -37.09
N TRP A 43 6.39 13.66 -36.49
CA TRP A 43 7.53 14.57 -36.46
C TRP A 43 8.77 13.90 -37.03
N ASN A 44 9.57 14.71 -37.71
CA ASN A 44 10.84 14.30 -38.32
C ASN A 44 11.99 14.51 -37.30
N TYR A 45 12.84 13.52 -37.08
CA TYR A 45 14.06 13.62 -36.27
C TYR A 45 15.05 12.52 -36.63
N LYS A 46 16.33 12.80 -36.40
CA LYS A 46 17.40 11.82 -36.55
C LYS A 46 17.36 10.77 -35.43
N LYS A 47 17.52 9.51 -35.74
CA LYS A 47 17.59 8.43 -34.75
C LYS A 47 19.00 8.37 -34.13
N ASP A 48 19.30 9.35 -33.29
CA ASP A 48 20.59 9.54 -32.65
C ASP A 48 20.37 9.85 -31.16
N ASP A 49 21.03 9.13 -30.26
CA ASP A 49 20.89 9.25 -28.80
C ASP A 49 22.02 10.06 -28.13
N ALA A 50 22.80 10.79 -28.91
CA ALA A 50 23.88 11.63 -28.38
C ALA A 50 23.30 12.75 -27.49
N TYR A 51 22.23 13.42 -27.95
CA TYR A 51 21.59 14.50 -27.23
C TYR A 51 20.07 14.35 -27.22
N PRO A 52 19.37 14.92 -26.22
CA PRO A 52 17.91 14.98 -26.21
C PRO A 52 17.38 15.99 -27.24
N TYR A 53 16.14 15.83 -27.66
CA TYR A 53 15.45 16.73 -28.57
C TYR A 53 14.63 17.81 -27.84
N MET A 54 14.10 17.45 -26.69
CA MET A 54 13.23 18.31 -25.90
C MET A 54 13.23 17.88 -24.43
N TRP A 55 12.39 18.49 -23.65
CA TRP A 55 12.17 18.15 -22.25
C TRP A 55 10.74 17.69 -22.01
N ALA A 56 10.52 16.92 -20.95
CA ALA A 56 9.19 16.58 -20.49
C ALA A 56 9.01 17.00 -19.01
N GLU A 57 7.90 17.64 -18.70
CA GLU A 57 7.40 17.87 -17.34
C GLU A 57 6.18 17.01 -17.12
N ALA A 58 6.27 16.04 -16.21
CA ALA A 58 5.26 15.01 -16.06
C ALA A 58 4.97 14.34 -17.43
N ASN A 59 3.78 14.55 -17.99
CA ASN A 59 3.38 14.01 -19.30
C ASN A 59 3.31 15.07 -20.40
N ASN A 60 3.78 16.29 -20.16
CA ASN A 60 3.85 17.34 -21.16
C ASN A 60 5.23 17.37 -21.81
N TYR A 61 5.26 17.50 -23.11
CA TYR A 61 6.48 17.60 -23.91
C TYR A 61 6.72 19.05 -24.30
N ILE A 62 7.90 19.55 -23.95
CA ILE A 62 8.29 20.95 -24.10
C ILE A 62 9.44 21.04 -25.09
N TYR A 63 9.18 21.63 -26.23
CA TYR A 63 10.17 21.88 -27.28
C TYR A 63 10.49 23.36 -27.34
N ARG A 64 11.75 23.71 -27.04
CA ARG A 64 12.23 25.11 -27.07
C ARG A 64 11.30 26.09 -26.34
N GLY A 65 10.86 25.70 -25.15
CA GLY A 65 9.97 26.50 -24.28
C GLY A 65 8.48 26.39 -24.60
N ARG A 66 8.08 25.76 -25.70
CA ARG A 66 6.68 25.60 -26.10
C ARG A 66 6.18 24.20 -25.77
N LYS A 67 4.97 24.10 -25.27
CA LYS A 67 4.33 22.82 -24.98
C LYS A 67 3.71 22.25 -26.25
N VAL A 68 4.41 21.31 -26.90
CA VAL A 68 4.06 20.77 -28.22
C VAL A 68 3.17 19.53 -28.17
N ALA A 69 3.22 18.76 -27.08
CA ALA A 69 2.41 17.56 -26.94
C ALA A 69 2.18 17.20 -25.47
N LYS A 70 1.24 16.27 -25.23
CA LYS A 70 1.06 15.57 -23.96
C LYS A 70 0.67 14.12 -24.20
N THR A 71 0.96 13.25 -23.20
CA THR A 71 0.50 11.86 -23.19
C THR A 71 -0.51 11.62 -22.08
N LYS A 72 -1.44 10.66 -22.26
CA LYS A 72 -2.46 10.32 -21.27
C LYS A 72 -2.66 8.80 -21.20
N GLY A 73 -2.78 8.28 -19.96
CA GLY A 73 -3.09 6.86 -19.72
C GLY A 73 -1.94 5.92 -20.11
N GLY A 74 -2.29 4.79 -20.65
CA GLY A 74 -1.39 3.68 -20.97
C GLY A 74 -1.52 2.52 -19.98
N SER A 75 -1.08 1.33 -20.41
CA SER A 75 -1.00 0.12 -19.59
C SER A 75 0.13 -0.76 -20.11
N VAL A 76 0.37 -1.89 -19.48
CA VAL A 76 1.42 -2.82 -19.94
C VAL A 76 1.25 -3.24 -21.41
N TYR A 77 0.02 -3.24 -21.94
CA TYR A 77 -0.27 -3.65 -23.33
C TYR A 77 -0.75 -2.52 -24.24
N THR A 78 -1.14 -1.38 -23.67
CA THR A 78 -1.75 -0.27 -24.42
C THR A 78 -0.85 0.95 -24.35
N ALA A 79 -0.50 1.51 -25.51
CA ALA A 79 0.23 2.77 -25.57
C ALA A 79 -0.56 3.90 -24.88
N PRO A 80 0.12 4.85 -24.23
CA PRO A 80 -0.53 6.08 -23.85
C PRO A 80 -1.10 6.80 -25.07
N GLU A 81 -2.22 7.47 -24.90
CA GLU A 81 -2.77 8.37 -25.90
C GLU A 81 -1.82 9.55 -26.10
N LEU A 82 -1.40 9.78 -27.34
CA LEU A 82 -0.58 10.92 -27.73
C LEU A 82 -1.48 12.06 -28.23
N ILE A 83 -1.42 13.21 -27.58
CA ILE A 83 -2.18 14.41 -27.93
C ILE A 83 -1.20 15.48 -28.38
N LEU A 84 -1.18 15.77 -29.68
CA LEU A 84 -0.41 16.85 -30.25
C LEU A 84 -1.13 18.18 -29.98
N LEU A 85 -0.39 19.23 -29.65
CA LEU A 85 -0.90 20.56 -29.34
C LEU A 85 -0.50 21.57 -30.41
N GLU A 86 0.75 21.53 -30.84
CA GLU A 86 1.28 22.39 -31.91
C GLU A 86 2.47 21.71 -32.60
N ASP A 87 2.77 22.12 -33.83
CA ASP A 87 3.94 21.65 -34.53
C ASP A 87 5.23 22.22 -33.93
N PRO A 88 6.22 21.41 -33.61
CA PRO A 88 7.47 21.86 -33.00
C PRO A 88 8.33 22.68 -33.98
N GLU A 89 8.38 22.29 -35.26
CA GLU A 89 9.12 22.98 -36.29
C GLU A 89 8.21 23.29 -37.50
N PRO A 90 8.44 24.43 -38.18
CA PRO A 90 7.62 24.83 -39.31
C PRO A 90 7.82 23.88 -40.49
N ASN A 91 6.75 23.66 -41.28
CA ASN A 91 6.74 22.89 -42.52
C ASN A 91 7.27 21.46 -42.37
N GLY A 92 7.15 20.84 -41.19
CA GLY A 92 7.63 19.47 -40.96
C GLY A 92 9.16 19.34 -40.95
N ALA A 93 9.88 20.41 -40.74
CA ALA A 93 11.33 20.37 -40.58
C ALA A 93 11.77 19.46 -39.45
N PRO A 94 12.96 18.82 -39.54
CA PRO A 94 13.45 17.93 -38.51
C PRO A 94 13.65 18.64 -37.15
N LEU A 95 13.34 17.95 -36.06
CA LEU A 95 13.63 18.41 -34.71
C LEU A 95 15.13 18.65 -34.52
N ARG A 96 15.47 19.72 -33.86
CA ARG A 96 16.84 20.06 -33.48
C ARG A 96 17.15 19.54 -32.09
N PHE A 97 18.38 19.09 -31.89
CA PHE A 97 18.87 18.72 -30.57
C PHE A 97 18.85 19.90 -29.60
N VAL A 98 18.71 19.58 -28.31
CA VAL A 98 19.09 20.52 -27.24
C VAL A 98 20.60 20.72 -27.30
N ASP A 99 21.05 21.96 -27.28
CA ASP A 99 22.48 22.30 -27.18
C ASP A 99 22.93 22.14 -25.74
N ILE A 100 23.32 20.90 -25.39
CA ILE A 100 23.75 20.55 -24.04
C ILE A 100 25.01 21.35 -23.62
N PRO A 101 26.08 21.49 -24.43
CA PRO A 101 27.24 22.29 -24.06
C PRO A 101 26.86 23.73 -23.72
N ALA A 102 26.11 24.42 -24.54
CA ALA A 102 25.70 25.81 -24.31
C ALA A 102 24.78 25.93 -23.09
N MET A 103 23.80 24.98 -22.91
CA MET A 103 22.93 24.94 -21.75
C MET A 103 23.73 24.77 -20.45
N VAL A 104 24.69 23.85 -20.42
CA VAL A 104 25.55 23.60 -19.25
C VAL A 104 26.38 24.83 -18.91
N GLU A 105 26.96 25.51 -19.91
CA GLU A 105 27.77 26.68 -19.69
C GLU A 105 26.95 27.85 -19.10
N LYS A 106 25.73 28.09 -19.60
CA LYS A 106 24.82 29.08 -19.05
C LYS A 106 24.47 28.82 -17.58
N ASN A 107 24.45 27.57 -17.13
CA ASN A 107 24.07 27.16 -15.78
C ASN A 107 25.27 26.85 -14.86
N ARG A 108 26.50 26.84 -15.39
CA ARG A 108 27.70 26.36 -14.70
C ARG A 108 27.86 26.93 -13.31
N LYS A 109 27.80 28.25 -13.16
CA LYS A 109 28.02 28.93 -11.88
C LYS A 109 27.04 28.49 -10.78
N ILE A 110 25.75 28.35 -11.14
CA ILE A 110 24.71 27.96 -10.17
C ILE A 110 24.91 26.51 -9.76
N ILE A 111 25.14 25.60 -10.71
CA ILE A 111 25.33 24.17 -10.43
C ILE A 111 26.62 23.91 -9.65
N GLU A 112 27.71 24.61 -9.95
CA GLU A 112 28.96 24.47 -9.18
C GLU A 112 28.78 24.98 -7.76
N THR A 113 28.07 26.11 -7.54
CA THR A 113 27.77 26.61 -6.20
C THR A 113 26.94 25.59 -5.42
N LEU A 114 25.86 25.09 -6.00
CA LEU A 114 25.00 24.08 -5.39
C LEU A 114 25.77 22.79 -5.02
N ALA A 115 26.67 22.36 -5.90
CA ALA A 115 27.52 21.20 -5.66
C ALA A 115 28.51 21.44 -4.50
N GLN A 116 29.16 22.61 -4.43
CA GLN A 116 30.07 22.96 -3.34
C GLN A 116 29.36 23.03 -1.99
N ASP A 117 28.15 23.61 -1.94
CA ASP A 117 27.35 23.65 -0.72
C ASP A 117 26.99 22.24 -0.25
N THR A 118 26.60 21.35 -1.19
CA THR A 118 26.29 19.96 -0.88
C THR A 118 27.53 19.18 -0.42
N ILE A 119 28.67 19.37 -1.06
CA ILE A 119 29.96 18.77 -0.65
C ILE A 119 30.31 19.19 0.78
N LYS A 120 30.15 20.48 1.11
CA LYS A 120 30.38 20.98 2.47
C LYS A 120 29.43 20.34 3.48
N LYS A 121 28.15 20.21 3.15
CA LYS A 121 27.16 19.52 4.01
C LYS A 121 27.57 18.04 4.24
N ILE A 122 27.96 17.31 3.19
CA ILE A 122 28.44 15.92 3.29
C ILE A 122 29.66 15.83 4.23
N TYR A 123 30.65 16.70 4.04
CA TYR A 123 31.84 16.74 4.88
C TYR A 123 31.49 17.03 6.35
N ASN A 124 30.64 18.02 6.62
CA ASN A 124 30.21 18.37 7.97
C ASN A 124 29.47 17.18 8.65
N THR A 125 28.60 16.51 7.92
CA THR A 125 27.90 15.32 8.42
C THR A 125 28.90 14.19 8.73
N TYR A 126 29.91 13.99 7.90
CA TYR A 126 30.98 13.04 8.19
C TYR A 126 31.72 13.40 9.49
N ILE A 127 32.16 14.64 9.65
CA ILE A 127 32.87 15.07 10.86
C ILE A 127 32.01 14.90 12.12
N GLU A 128 30.73 15.18 12.04
CA GLU A 128 29.80 15.04 13.18
C GLU A 128 29.56 13.56 13.57
N TYR A 129 29.52 12.64 12.60
CA TYR A 129 29.09 11.25 12.83
C TYR A 129 30.21 10.21 12.76
N ASN A 130 31.44 10.55 12.34
CA ASN A 130 32.52 9.56 12.17
C ASN A 130 32.91 8.79 13.45
N ASN A 131 32.70 9.40 14.63
CA ASN A 131 32.91 8.76 15.93
C ASN A 131 31.64 8.11 16.53
N LYS A 132 30.48 8.23 15.85
CA LYS A 132 29.19 7.72 16.34
C LYS A 132 28.74 6.47 15.58
N VAL A 133 29.38 6.18 14.44
CA VAL A 133 29.02 5.06 13.57
C VAL A 133 30.26 4.27 13.15
N ASP A 134 30.03 3.01 12.78
CA ASP A 134 31.10 2.11 12.36
C ASP A 134 31.42 2.30 10.85
N VAL A 135 30.41 2.65 10.03
CA VAL A 135 30.52 2.70 8.58
C VAL A 135 29.70 3.82 7.96
N PHE A 136 30.30 4.54 7.01
CA PHE A 136 29.60 5.37 6.04
C PHE A 136 29.51 4.61 4.71
N TYR A 137 28.31 4.56 4.13
CA TYR A 137 28.19 3.94 2.82
C TYR A 137 27.19 4.66 1.91
N VAL A 138 27.51 4.67 0.61
CA VAL A 138 26.60 5.14 -0.43
C VAL A 138 25.71 3.98 -0.88
N ALA A 139 24.41 4.10 -0.68
CA ALA A 139 23.41 3.14 -1.18
C ALA A 139 23.21 3.37 -2.69
N PHE A 140 24.01 2.68 -3.50
CA PHE A 140 24.00 2.81 -4.94
C PHE A 140 22.88 1.99 -5.57
N SER A 141 22.04 2.60 -6.41
CA SER A 141 20.90 1.95 -7.09
C SER A 141 21.05 1.89 -8.62
N GLY A 142 22.09 2.46 -9.19
CA GLY A 142 22.25 2.62 -10.65
C GLY A 142 21.31 3.62 -11.29
N GLY A 143 20.55 4.38 -10.49
CA GLY A 143 19.74 5.51 -10.94
C GLY A 143 20.55 6.82 -10.96
N LYS A 144 20.10 7.81 -11.74
CA LYS A 144 20.77 9.10 -11.92
C LYS A 144 21.11 9.80 -10.59
N ASP A 145 20.18 9.77 -9.63
CA ASP A 145 20.34 10.44 -8.35
C ASP A 145 21.40 9.76 -7.48
N SER A 146 21.53 8.43 -7.54
CA SER A 146 22.60 7.69 -6.84
C SER A 146 23.98 7.88 -7.49
N VAL A 147 24.05 8.13 -8.79
CA VAL A 147 25.30 8.48 -9.49
C VAL A 147 25.77 9.87 -9.04
N VAL A 148 24.85 10.86 -8.99
CA VAL A 148 25.16 12.21 -8.48
C VAL A 148 25.58 12.15 -7.01
N ALA A 149 24.86 11.42 -6.16
CA ALA A 149 25.22 11.28 -4.76
C ALA A 149 26.62 10.68 -4.59
N LEU A 150 26.96 9.64 -5.37
CA LEU A 150 28.30 9.04 -5.34
C LEU A 150 29.39 10.02 -5.77
N ASP A 151 29.17 10.79 -6.86
CA ASP A 151 30.16 11.78 -7.31
C ASP A 151 30.37 12.90 -6.28
N LEU A 152 29.30 13.35 -5.64
CA LEU A 152 29.39 14.36 -4.57
C LEU A 152 30.14 13.83 -3.33
N VAL A 153 29.84 12.60 -2.92
CA VAL A 153 30.49 11.96 -1.76
C VAL A 153 31.99 11.74 -2.01
N GLN A 154 32.37 11.20 -3.17
CA GLN A 154 33.79 10.96 -3.50
C GLN A 154 34.60 12.26 -3.66
N ARG A 155 33.94 13.39 -3.91
CA ARG A 155 34.55 14.73 -3.92
C ARG A 155 34.61 15.36 -2.53
N ALA A 156 33.73 14.94 -1.62
CA ALA A 156 33.63 15.48 -0.27
C ALA A 156 34.54 14.77 0.73
N LEU A 157 34.72 13.46 0.56
CA LEU A 157 35.37 12.58 1.56
C LEU A 157 36.58 11.88 1.00
N PRO A 158 37.61 11.57 1.84
CA PRO A 158 38.66 10.62 1.48
C PRO A 158 38.07 9.27 1.08
N HIS A 159 38.62 8.63 0.05
CA HIS A 159 38.04 7.44 -0.57
C HIS A 159 38.07 6.20 0.33
N ASN A 160 38.88 6.19 1.37
CA ASN A 160 38.99 5.09 2.34
C ASN A 160 38.03 5.20 3.54
N VAL A 161 37.23 6.28 3.65
CA VAL A 161 36.36 6.48 4.81
C VAL A 161 34.90 6.17 4.52
N PHE A 162 34.56 5.79 3.30
CA PHE A 162 33.25 5.35 2.93
C PHE A 162 33.27 4.20 1.94
N GLU A 163 32.15 3.50 1.83
CA GLU A 163 31.97 2.36 0.94
C GLU A 163 30.79 2.59 -0.01
N VAL A 164 30.72 1.82 -1.09
CA VAL A 164 29.60 1.81 -2.02
C VAL A 164 28.94 0.44 -1.98
N LEU A 165 27.62 0.39 -1.70
CA LEU A 165 26.84 -0.83 -1.71
C LEU A 165 25.75 -0.79 -2.78
N PHE A 166 25.80 -1.75 -3.68
CA PHE A 166 24.72 -2.04 -4.62
C PHE A 166 23.83 -3.17 -4.07
N GLY A 167 22.56 -2.87 -3.82
CA GLY A 167 21.55 -3.86 -3.44
C GLY A 167 20.96 -4.51 -4.69
N ASP A 168 21.47 -5.67 -5.10
CA ASP A 168 20.94 -6.43 -6.23
C ASP A 168 19.66 -7.15 -5.84
N THR A 169 18.53 -6.66 -6.34
CA THR A 169 17.21 -7.27 -6.06
C THR A 169 16.87 -8.46 -6.95
N ASP A 170 17.74 -8.78 -7.92
CA ASP A 170 17.47 -9.79 -8.98
C ASP A 170 16.28 -9.41 -9.91
N MET A 171 15.72 -8.21 -9.70
CA MET A 171 14.60 -7.63 -10.46
C MET A 171 14.94 -6.29 -11.09
N GLU A 172 16.21 -5.91 -11.10
CA GLU A 172 16.64 -4.63 -11.66
C GLU A 172 16.48 -4.59 -13.18
N PHE A 173 16.44 -3.38 -13.74
CA PHE A 173 16.53 -3.19 -15.19
C PHE A 173 17.84 -3.73 -15.74
N PRO A 174 17.88 -4.36 -16.91
CA PRO A 174 19.13 -4.78 -17.55
C PRO A 174 20.13 -3.64 -17.71
N THR A 175 19.63 -2.42 -17.93
CA THR A 175 20.45 -1.21 -18.04
C THR A 175 21.07 -0.79 -16.73
N THR A 176 20.50 -1.16 -15.57
CA THR A 176 21.09 -0.92 -14.23
C THR A 176 22.40 -1.70 -14.08
N TYR A 177 22.40 -2.97 -14.50
CA TYR A 177 23.65 -3.77 -14.44
C TYR A 177 24.76 -3.21 -15.32
N LYS A 178 24.44 -2.51 -16.45
CA LYS A 178 25.45 -1.81 -17.27
C LYS A 178 26.08 -0.67 -16.48
N ILE A 179 25.31 0.10 -15.72
CA ILE A 179 25.84 1.18 -14.87
C ILE A 179 26.70 0.60 -13.73
N VAL A 180 26.26 -0.47 -13.10
CA VAL A 180 27.06 -1.15 -12.06
C VAL A 180 28.41 -1.66 -12.60
N LYS A 181 28.41 -2.23 -13.82
CA LYS A 181 29.64 -2.64 -14.54
C LYS A 181 30.58 -1.48 -14.86
N TRP A 182 30.08 -0.27 -14.96
CA TRP A 182 30.90 0.93 -15.13
C TRP A 182 31.40 1.47 -13.78
N VAL A 183 30.52 1.54 -12.76
CA VAL A 183 30.87 2.10 -11.44
C VAL A 183 31.87 1.24 -10.67
N ASN A 184 31.76 -0.07 -10.72
CA ASN A 184 32.67 -0.96 -9.99
C ASN A 184 34.16 -0.78 -10.39
N PRO A 185 34.55 -0.78 -11.68
CA PRO A 185 35.93 -0.45 -12.10
C PRO A 185 36.35 0.98 -11.72
N PHE A 186 35.41 1.95 -11.80
CA PHE A 186 35.69 3.32 -11.34
C PHE A 186 36.06 3.33 -9.85
N CYS A 187 35.21 2.73 -8.99
CA CYS A 187 35.50 2.65 -7.56
C CYS A 187 36.83 1.96 -7.28
N LYS A 188 37.16 0.88 -7.99
CA LYS A 188 38.44 0.19 -7.87
C LYS A 188 39.62 1.08 -8.24
N LYS A 189 39.50 1.86 -9.30
CA LYS A 189 40.54 2.82 -9.73
C LYS A 189 40.75 3.91 -8.69
N GLU A 190 39.71 4.40 -8.09
CA GLU A 190 39.70 5.47 -7.10
C GLU A 190 39.96 4.96 -5.65
N ASN A 191 40.26 3.66 -5.46
CA ASN A 191 40.45 3.01 -4.15
C ASN A 191 39.19 3.14 -3.23
N ILE A 192 37.99 3.13 -3.80
CA ILE A 192 36.73 3.11 -3.07
C ILE A 192 36.25 1.65 -2.98
N ALA A 193 35.94 1.18 -1.78
CA ALA A 193 35.36 -0.15 -1.59
C ALA A 193 33.97 -0.25 -2.21
N PHE A 194 33.78 -1.25 -3.09
CA PHE A 194 32.49 -1.50 -3.75
C PHE A 194 32.00 -2.93 -3.48
N TYR A 195 30.79 -3.06 -2.96
CA TYR A 195 30.19 -4.35 -2.65
C TYR A 195 28.81 -4.51 -3.27
N THR A 196 28.47 -5.75 -3.60
CA THR A 196 27.12 -6.14 -4.02
C THR A 196 26.47 -6.98 -2.93
N ALA A 197 25.29 -6.55 -2.50
CA ALA A 197 24.46 -7.27 -1.54
C ALA A 197 23.28 -7.90 -2.28
N LYS A 198 23.14 -9.23 -2.22
CA LYS A 198 22.08 -10.00 -2.87
C LYS A 198 21.44 -10.97 -1.88
N ALA A 199 20.12 -11.19 -2.00
CA ALA A 199 19.43 -12.21 -1.22
C ALA A 199 19.87 -13.62 -1.65
N GLU A 200 19.90 -14.57 -0.72
CA GLU A 200 20.18 -15.99 -1.03
C GLU A 200 19.03 -16.61 -1.87
N MET A 201 17.81 -16.15 -1.61
CA MET A 201 16.64 -16.56 -2.37
C MET A 201 16.52 -15.73 -3.65
N SER A 202 16.41 -16.37 -4.82
CA SER A 202 16.18 -15.67 -6.08
C SER A 202 14.83 -14.96 -6.12
N ALA A 203 14.71 -13.94 -6.97
CA ALA A 203 13.44 -13.25 -7.20
C ALA A 203 12.36 -14.23 -7.69
N ASP A 204 12.72 -15.13 -8.60
CA ASP A 204 11.83 -16.16 -9.14
C ASP A 204 11.20 -17.01 -8.02
N LYS A 205 12.02 -17.62 -7.18
CA LYS A 205 11.57 -18.44 -6.05
C LYS A 205 10.76 -17.64 -5.03
N SER A 206 11.15 -16.39 -4.77
CA SER A 206 10.42 -15.55 -3.83
C SER A 206 9.02 -15.18 -4.34
N TRP A 207 8.87 -14.92 -5.65
CA TRP A 207 7.56 -14.67 -6.25
C TRP A 207 6.63 -15.88 -6.19
N ASP A 208 7.17 -17.09 -6.38
CA ASP A 208 6.39 -18.33 -6.22
C ASP A 208 5.93 -18.55 -4.79
N LEU A 209 6.76 -18.22 -3.82
CA LEU A 209 6.42 -18.39 -2.40
C LEU A 209 5.48 -17.30 -1.90
N PHE A 210 5.87 -16.03 -2.01
CA PHE A 210 5.12 -14.91 -1.46
C PHE A 210 3.92 -14.48 -2.32
N GLY A 211 3.88 -14.88 -3.57
CA GLY A 211 3.03 -14.27 -4.59
C GLY A 211 3.55 -12.89 -5.03
N PRO A 212 2.96 -12.27 -6.06
CA PRO A 212 3.37 -10.97 -6.55
C PRO A 212 3.42 -9.93 -5.44
N PRO A 213 4.47 -9.07 -5.38
CA PRO A 213 4.48 -7.97 -4.45
C PRO A 213 3.38 -6.97 -4.79
N ALA A 214 2.80 -6.34 -3.79
CA ALA A 214 1.76 -5.36 -3.99
C ALA A 214 2.09 -4.04 -3.28
N ARG A 215 1.33 -2.97 -3.52
CA ARG A 215 1.59 -1.66 -2.93
C ARG A 215 1.65 -1.70 -1.40
N ARG A 216 0.83 -2.51 -0.76
CA ARG A 216 0.83 -2.74 0.71
C ARG A 216 1.66 -3.94 1.15
N LEU A 217 1.90 -4.92 0.29
CA LEU A 217 2.67 -6.13 0.58
C LEU A 217 4.05 -6.05 -0.09
N ARG A 218 4.87 -5.11 0.36
CA ARG A 218 6.20 -4.84 -0.20
C ARG A 218 7.29 -5.74 0.39
N TRP A 219 6.99 -7.02 0.59
CA TRP A 219 7.95 -8.00 1.10
C TRP A 219 9.26 -8.00 0.31
N CYS A 220 9.20 -7.74 -1.00
CA CYS A 220 10.36 -7.70 -1.88
C CYS A 220 11.42 -6.66 -1.46
N CYS A 221 11.00 -5.50 -0.95
CA CYS A 221 11.93 -4.47 -0.49
C CYS A 221 12.73 -4.93 0.74
N THR A 222 12.10 -5.64 1.66
CA THR A 222 12.79 -6.17 2.85
C THR A 222 13.66 -7.36 2.49
N VAL A 223 13.13 -8.34 1.76
CA VAL A 223 13.82 -9.61 1.45
C VAL A 223 15.00 -9.41 0.49
N HIS A 224 14.83 -8.59 -0.56
CA HIS A 224 15.83 -8.44 -1.61
C HIS A 224 16.67 -7.17 -1.55
N LYS A 225 16.33 -6.21 -0.70
CA LYS A 225 17.06 -4.95 -0.63
C LYS A 225 17.61 -4.66 0.77
N THR A 226 16.72 -4.49 1.75
CA THR A 226 17.15 -4.01 3.07
C THR A 226 17.90 -5.07 3.87
N ALA A 227 17.38 -6.29 3.94
CA ALA A 227 18.00 -7.37 4.71
C ALA A 227 19.37 -7.82 4.13
N PRO A 228 19.53 -8.02 2.81
CA PRO A 228 20.83 -8.37 2.25
C PRO A 228 21.91 -7.31 2.50
N VAL A 229 21.57 -6.02 2.38
CA VAL A 229 22.51 -4.91 2.58
C VAL A 229 23.09 -4.92 4.00
N ILE A 230 22.23 -4.96 5.02
CA ILE A 230 22.72 -4.93 6.40
C ILE A 230 23.44 -6.23 6.80
N ASN A 231 23.00 -7.37 6.28
CA ASN A 231 23.70 -8.63 6.51
C ASN A 231 25.09 -8.62 5.87
N LYS A 232 25.21 -8.06 4.66
CA LYS A 232 26.49 -7.93 3.96
C LYS A 232 27.46 -6.99 4.68
N LEU A 233 26.99 -5.86 5.20
CA LEU A 233 27.79 -4.96 6.03
C LEU A 233 28.32 -5.67 7.28
N CYS A 234 27.47 -6.37 8.02
CA CYS A 234 27.92 -7.13 9.20
C CYS A 234 28.94 -8.22 8.85
N GLU A 235 28.79 -8.86 7.69
CA GLU A 235 29.73 -9.88 7.18
C GLU A 235 31.10 -9.26 6.87
N ILE A 236 31.14 -8.17 6.08
CA ILE A 236 32.35 -7.49 5.64
C ILE A 236 33.16 -7.01 6.84
N HIS A 237 32.49 -6.34 7.78
CA HIS A 237 33.14 -5.76 8.96
C HIS A 237 33.30 -6.75 10.13
N ARG A 238 32.84 -8.01 9.98
CA ARG A 238 32.86 -9.03 11.03
C ARG A 238 32.24 -8.57 12.35
N MET A 239 31.19 -7.73 12.25
CA MET A 239 30.51 -7.15 13.39
C MET A 239 29.16 -7.81 13.59
N LYS A 240 28.83 -8.10 14.86
CA LYS A 240 27.48 -8.63 15.20
C LYS A 240 26.39 -7.58 14.99
N THR A 241 26.66 -6.37 15.45
CA THR A 241 25.79 -5.19 15.24
C THR A 241 26.62 -4.11 14.57
N ILE A 242 26.03 -3.31 13.71
CA ILE A 242 26.72 -2.27 12.99
C ILE A 242 25.88 -0.99 12.98
N HIS A 243 26.51 0.13 13.31
CA HIS A 243 25.93 1.45 13.22
C HIS A 243 26.41 2.13 11.93
N THR A 244 25.50 2.67 11.16
CA THR A 244 25.87 3.17 9.83
C THR A 244 25.24 4.52 9.53
N VAL A 245 25.92 5.30 8.70
CA VAL A 245 25.32 6.39 7.93
C VAL A 245 25.13 5.91 6.49
N MET A 246 23.88 5.70 6.08
CA MET A 246 23.49 5.36 4.72
C MET A 246 23.26 6.64 3.92
N ILE A 247 24.14 6.95 2.99
CA ILE A 247 23.99 8.11 2.09
C ILE A 247 23.20 7.68 0.86
N THR A 248 22.17 8.41 0.52
CA THR A 248 21.25 8.06 -0.60
C THR A 248 20.98 9.24 -1.52
N GLY A 249 20.70 8.96 -2.78
CA GLY A 249 20.24 9.95 -3.76
C GLY A 249 18.72 10.21 -3.68
N VAL A 250 18.13 10.23 -2.49
CA VAL A 250 16.70 10.55 -2.32
C VAL A 250 16.47 12.04 -2.47
N ARG A 251 15.41 12.43 -3.19
CA ARG A 251 14.97 13.81 -3.37
C ARG A 251 13.52 14.01 -2.94
N GLY A 252 13.22 15.14 -2.30
CA GLY A 252 11.89 15.45 -1.77
C GLY A 252 10.82 15.49 -2.87
N ASN A 253 11.12 16.11 -4.00
CA ASN A 253 10.17 16.29 -5.11
C ASN A 253 9.85 15.02 -5.92
N GLU A 254 10.51 13.89 -5.67
CA GLU A 254 10.17 12.63 -6.37
C GLU A 254 8.80 12.05 -6.00
N SER A 255 8.28 12.38 -4.83
CA SER A 255 6.93 11.97 -4.39
C SER A 255 6.52 12.70 -3.12
N SER A 256 5.20 12.85 -2.90
CA SER A 256 4.64 13.43 -1.68
C SER A 256 5.16 12.75 -0.40
N SER A 257 5.28 11.42 -0.40
CA SER A 257 5.83 10.67 0.74
C SER A 257 7.32 10.92 1.03
N ARG A 258 8.05 11.59 0.13
CA ARG A 258 9.45 11.97 0.32
C ARG A 258 9.63 13.45 0.64
N ALA A 259 8.61 14.26 0.36
CA ALA A 259 8.61 15.67 0.70
C ALA A 259 8.78 15.89 2.21
N ASP A 260 8.24 14.96 3.02
CA ASP A 260 8.30 14.99 4.48
C ASP A 260 9.56 14.29 5.07
N TYR A 261 10.55 13.95 4.23
CA TYR A 261 11.78 13.35 4.74
C TYR A 261 12.70 14.42 5.33
N ASP A 262 13.27 14.10 6.49
CA ASP A 262 14.38 14.89 7.03
C ASP A 262 15.65 14.61 6.21
N GLU A 263 16.54 15.59 6.09
CA GLU A 263 17.85 15.42 5.45
C GLU A 263 18.66 14.30 6.13
N LEU A 264 18.53 14.20 7.46
CA LEU A 264 19.10 13.14 8.27
C LEU A 264 18.06 12.58 9.23
N SER A 265 17.89 11.26 9.23
CA SER A 265 16.96 10.56 10.13
C SER A 265 17.57 9.30 10.73
N PHE A 266 17.22 8.95 11.98
CA PHE A 266 17.72 7.78 12.69
C PHE A 266 16.65 6.71 12.85
N GLY A 267 17.01 5.45 12.60
CA GLY A 267 16.21 4.28 12.93
C GLY A 267 14.92 4.08 12.12
N LYS A 268 14.56 4.97 11.21
CA LYS A 268 13.30 4.88 10.43
C LYS A 268 13.21 3.62 9.56
N LYS A 269 14.33 3.10 9.06
CA LYS A 269 14.36 1.89 8.22
C LYS A 269 14.91 0.69 8.95
N LEU A 270 16.03 0.84 9.62
CA LEU A 270 16.70 -0.20 10.39
C LEU A 270 17.23 0.37 11.70
N PRO A 271 17.20 -0.41 12.78
CA PRO A 271 17.86 -0.03 14.02
C PRO A 271 19.35 0.21 13.81
N GLY A 272 19.92 1.26 14.42
CA GLY A 272 21.34 1.60 14.32
C GLY A 272 21.74 2.27 13.00
N GLN A 273 20.81 2.58 12.10
CA GLN A 273 21.11 3.22 10.82
C GLN A 273 20.62 4.67 10.79
N TYR A 274 21.53 5.59 10.48
CA TYR A 274 21.20 6.93 10.02
C TYR A 274 20.97 6.91 8.51
N SER A 275 19.92 7.56 8.04
CA SER A 275 19.66 7.77 6.61
C SER A 275 19.91 9.23 6.30
N TYR A 276 20.92 9.51 5.47
CA TYR A 276 21.31 10.83 5.05
C TYR A 276 21.01 11.05 3.56
N HIS A 277 20.41 12.18 3.25
CA HIS A 277 19.89 12.52 1.93
C HIS A 277 20.49 13.85 1.44
N PRO A 278 21.77 13.91 1.03
CA PRO A 278 22.48 15.14 0.73
C PRO A 278 21.87 15.96 -0.42
N ILE A 279 21.14 15.32 -1.32
CA ILE A 279 20.46 15.97 -2.45
C ILE A 279 18.93 16.03 -2.28
N LEU A 280 18.44 15.98 -1.01
CA LEU A 280 17.01 16.01 -0.72
C LEU A 280 16.30 17.21 -1.35
N GLU A 281 16.94 18.36 -1.30
CA GLU A 281 16.44 19.63 -1.82
C GLU A 281 16.74 19.87 -3.32
N TRP A 282 17.40 18.92 -4.00
CA TRP A 282 17.67 19.08 -5.42
C TRP A 282 16.45 18.69 -6.26
N ASN A 283 16.17 19.44 -7.32
CA ASN A 283 15.18 19.06 -8.32
C ASN A 283 15.82 18.26 -9.48
N SER A 284 14.98 17.77 -10.39
CA SER A 284 15.46 16.97 -11.51
C SER A 284 16.29 17.75 -12.52
N ALA A 285 16.01 19.07 -12.72
CA ALA A 285 16.81 19.93 -13.59
C ALA A 285 18.25 20.01 -13.10
N GLU A 286 18.44 20.31 -11.81
CA GLU A 286 19.74 20.38 -11.16
C GLU A 286 20.52 19.08 -11.26
N VAL A 287 19.84 17.93 -11.07
CA VAL A 287 20.45 16.59 -11.23
C VAL A 287 20.94 16.37 -12.66
N TYR A 288 20.13 16.66 -13.68
CA TYR A 288 20.54 16.44 -15.08
C TYR A 288 21.62 17.41 -15.51
N LEU A 289 21.54 18.69 -15.12
CA LEU A 289 22.58 19.67 -15.39
C LEU A 289 23.91 19.26 -14.75
N TYR A 290 23.90 18.76 -13.51
CA TYR A 290 25.08 18.24 -12.86
C TYR A 290 25.68 17.03 -13.59
N LEU A 291 24.84 16.06 -14.01
CA LEU A 291 25.29 14.90 -14.78
C LEU A 291 25.99 15.32 -16.08
N TYR A 292 25.41 16.29 -16.81
CA TYR A 292 26.01 16.81 -18.04
C TYR A 292 27.29 17.62 -17.77
N LEU A 293 27.29 18.50 -16.76
CA LEU A 293 28.47 19.26 -16.37
C LEU A 293 29.67 18.37 -16.02
N ARG A 294 29.40 17.29 -15.29
CA ARG A 294 30.41 16.37 -14.84
C ARG A 294 30.71 15.24 -15.83
N ASN A 295 29.99 15.20 -16.95
CA ASN A 295 30.05 14.10 -17.92
C ASN A 295 29.90 12.70 -17.27
N LEU A 296 28.99 12.59 -16.30
CA LEU A 296 28.75 11.34 -15.57
C LEU A 296 27.84 10.42 -16.39
N PRO A 297 28.04 9.09 -16.30
CA PRO A 297 27.17 8.14 -16.95
C PRO A 297 25.81 8.14 -16.24
N PHE A 298 24.74 8.02 -16.99
CA PHE A 298 23.43 7.75 -16.43
C PHE A 298 22.73 6.60 -17.16
N ASN A 299 21.82 5.96 -16.44
CA ASN A 299 21.16 4.76 -16.88
C ASN A 299 20.40 4.99 -18.21
N GLN A 300 20.67 4.13 -19.19
CA GLN A 300 20.06 4.22 -20.53
C GLN A 300 18.52 4.19 -20.48
N ALA A 301 17.91 3.62 -19.45
CA ALA A 301 16.46 3.62 -19.28
C ALA A 301 15.87 5.05 -19.26
N TYR A 302 16.59 6.05 -18.77
CA TYR A 302 16.12 7.44 -18.83
C TYR A 302 15.95 7.94 -20.28
N LYS A 303 16.76 7.44 -21.22
CA LYS A 303 16.60 7.75 -22.65
C LYS A 303 15.35 7.09 -23.28
N TYR A 304 14.75 6.11 -22.59
CA TYR A 304 13.50 5.46 -23.02
C TYR A 304 12.25 6.16 -22.44
N GLY A 305 12.43 7.18 -21.61
CA GLY A 305 11.32 7.95 -21.05
C GLY A 305 10.97 7.62 -19.60
N PHE A 306 11.83 6.91 -18.88
CA PHE A 306 11.60 6.70 -17.44
C PHE A 306 11.97 7.93 -16.62
N ASN A 307 11.13 8.31 -15.68
CA ASN A 307 11.44 9.33 -14.69
C ASN A 307 12.31 8.75 -13.57
N ARG A 308 12.13 7.46 -13.30
CA ARG A 308 12.79 6.72 -12.23
C ARG A 308 13.13 5.31 -12.67
N VAL A 309 14.31 4.86 -12.25
CA VAL A 309 14.79 3.48 -12.45
C VAL A 309 14.74 2.72 -11.13
N GLY A 310 14.31 1.48 -11.16
CA GLY A 310 14.21 0.58 -10.02
C GLY A 310 13.88 -0.84 -10.49
N CYS A 311 13.12 -1.62 -9.69
CA CYS A 311 12.73 -2.97 -10.09
C CYS A 311 11.81 -2.97 -11.31
N ILE A 312 12.00 -3.94 -12.24
CA ILE A 312 11.26 -4.01 -13.50
C ILE A 312 9.74 -4.18 -13.29
N MET A 313 9.33 -4.99 -12.29
CA MET A 313 7.92 -5.20 -11.94
C MET A 313 7.59 -4.62 -10.56
N CYS A 314 7.85 -3.32 -10.39
CA CYS A 314 7.48 -2.63 -9.17
C CYS A 314 5.97 -2.33 -9.15
N PRO A 315 5.24 -2.67 -8.07
CA PRO A 315 3.81 -2.36 -7.98
C PRO A 315 3.49 -0.85 -7.98
N ASN A 316 4.48 0.00 -7.71
CA ASN A 316 4.35 1.46 -7.75
C ASN A 316 4.64 2.06 -9.15
N SER A 317 4.76 1.24 -10.19
CA SER A 317 4.97 1.73 -11.55
C SER A 317 3.68 2.24 -12.17
N SER A 318 3.77 3.33 -12.97
CA SER A 318 2.66 3.90 -13.71
C SER A 318 2.35 3.11 -14.99
N GLY A 319 1.16 3.30 -15.56
CA GLY A 319 0.74 2.61 -16.77
C GLY A 319 1.62 2.94 -17.98
N LYS A 320 1.99 4.21 -18.19
CA LYS A 320 2.94 4.64 -19.23
C LYS A 320 4.29 3.93 -19.08
N HIS A 321 4.84 3.90 -17.87
CA HIS A 321 6.10 3.22 -17.63
C HIS A 321 6.01 1.70 -17.80
N GLU A 322 4.86 1.08 -17.51
CA GLU A 322 4.65 -0.34 -17.78
C GLU A 322 4.63 -0.63 -19.28
N TYR A 323 3.99 0.25 -20.09
CA TYR A 323 4.07 0.18 -21.54
C TYR A 323 5.51 0.24 -22.03
N ILE A 324 6.26 1.27 -21.62
CA ILE A 324 7.66 1.45 -22.03
C ILE A 324 8.51 0.23 -21.62
N LYS A 325 8.30 -0.31 -20.40
CA LYS A 325 9.00 -1.53 -19.95
C LYS A 325 8.72 -2.72 -20.87
N ASN A 326 7.46 -2.91 -21.23
CA ASN A 326 7.07 -4.00 -22.12
C ASN A 326 7.68 -3.85 -23.51
N GLN A 327 7.77 -2.61 -24.04
CA GLN A 327 8.44 -2.35 -25.32
C GLN A 327 9.96 -2.58 -25.26
N CYS A 328 10.60 -2.24 -24.14
CA CYS A 328 12.06 -2.30 -24.03
C CYS A 328 12.61 -3.62 -23.46
N PHE A 329 11.81 -4.32 -22.65
CA PHE A 329 12.23 -5.46 -21.82
C PHE A 329 11.16 -6.54 -21.77
N SER A 330 10.52 -6.83 -22.93
CA SER A 330 9.36 -7.72 -23.04
C SER A 330 9.54 -9.07 -22.36
N ASP A 331 10.69 -9.72 -22.55
CA ASP A 331 10.94 -11.05 -21.98
C ASP A 331 10.86 -11.06 -20.45
N ARG A 332 11.47 -10.06 -19.80
CA ARG A 332 11.42 -9.93 -18.35
C ARG A 332 10.06 -9.53 -17.83
N VAL A 333 9.37 -8.64 -18.55
CA VAL A 333 8.00 -8.24 -18.21
C VAL A 333 7.06 -9.43 -18.33
N ASN A 334 7.10 -10.15 -19.45
CA ASN A 334 6.25 -11.32 -19.69
C ASN A 334 6.50 -12.44 -18.69
N PHE A 335 7.76 -12.67 -18.30
CA PHE A 335 8.10 -13.63 -17.26
C PHE A 335 7.35 -13.35 -15.94
N PHE A 336 7.37 -12.11 -15.45
CA PHE A 336 6.65 -11.74 -14.22
C PHE A 336 5.13 -11.66 -14.43
N CYS A 337 4.66 -11.22 -15.61
CA CYS A 337 3.24 -11.25 -15.95
C CYS A 337 2.67 -12.66 -15.86
N LYS A 338 3.40 -13.65 -16.39
CA LYS A 338 3.04 -15.07 -16.28
C LYS A 338 2.90 -15.50 -14.80
N LYS A 339 3.87 -15.16 -13.96
CA LYS A 339 3.80 -15.46 -12.51
C LYS A 339 2.61 -14.79 -11.81
N ILE A 340 2.25 -13.57 -12.19
CA ILE A 340 1.07 -12.89 -11.65
C ILE A 340 -0.20 -13.66 -12.00
N ILE A 341 -0.35 -14.09 -13.26
CA ILE A 341 -1.51 -14.85 -13.71
C ILE A 341 -1.58 -16.22 -13.03
N GLU A 342 -0.48 -16.96 -13.03
CA GLU A 342 -0.39 -18.31 -12.45
C GLU A 342 -0.67 -18.32 -10.95
N SER A 343 -0.28 -17.30 -10.24
CA SER A 343 -0.52 -17.15 -8.80
C SER A 343 -1.94 -16.69 -8.45
N SER A 344 -2.68 -16.10 -9.38
CA SER A 344 -4.01 -15.55 -9.13
C SER A 344 -5.05 -16.64 -8.90
N LYS A 345 -5.87 -16.47 -7.85
CA LYS A 345 -7.02 -17.35 -7.57
C LYS A 345 -8.17 -17.18 -8.58
N LYS A 346 -8.23 -16.01 -9.24
CA LYS A 346 -9.22 -15.76 -10.29
C LYS A 346 -8.93 -16.68 -11.48
N ASP A 347 -9.95 -17.38 -11.96
CA ASP A 347 -9.85 -18.09 -13.22
C ASP A 347 -9.88 -17.06 -14.36
N LEU A 348 -8.69 -16.72 -14.83
CA LEU A 348 -8.48 -15.66 -15.80
C LEU A 348 -8.42 -16.31 -17.20
N SER A 349 -9.53 -16.23 -17.96
CA SER A 349 -9.43 -16.39 -19.41
C SER A 349 -8.39 -15.44 -19.99
N GLU A 350 -7.84 -15.70 -21.18
CA GLU A 350 -6.75 -14.91 -21.75
C GLU A 350 -7.07 -13.39 -21.79
N ASN A 351 -8.31 -13.04 -22.17
CA ASN A 351 -8.74 -11.63 -22.18
C ASN A 351 -8.85 -11.04 -20.77
N ASN A 352 -9.39 -11.78 -19.81
CA ASN A 352 -9.48 -11.32 -18.43
C ASN A 352 -8.11 -11.17 -17.78
N ALA A 353 -7.15 -12.03 -18.13
CA ALA A 353 -5.77 -11.92 -17.68
C ALA A 353 -5.10 -10.63 -18.21
N LYS A 354 -5.30 -10.31 -19.49
CA LYS A 354 -4.80 -9.05 -20.09
C LYS A 354 -5.41 -7.83 -19.39
N VAL A 355 -6.72 -7.84 -19.14
CA VAL A 355 -7.41 -6.76 -18.41
C VAL A 355 -6.89 -6.64 -16.97
N PHE A 356 -6.74 -7.76 -16.26
CA PHE A 356 -6.23 -7.78 -14.87
C PHE A 356 -4.81 -7.20 -14.76
N LEU A 357 -3.94 -7.52 -15.71
CA LEU A 357 -2.59 -6.96 -15.79
C LEU A 357 -2.62 -5.48 -16.16
N ALA A 358 -3.40 -5.11 -17.17
CA ALA A 358 -3.49 -3.74 -17.69
C ALA A 358 -4.05 -2.75 -16.67
N THR A 359 -5.05 -3.16 -15.89
CA THR A 359 -5.63 -2.34 -14.81
C THR A 359 -4.78 -2.31 -13.54
N GLY A 360 -3.77 -3.18 -13.45
CA GLY A 360 -2.92 -3.29 -12.27
C GLY A 360 -3.64 -3.91 -11.06
N GLY A 361 -4.66 -4.72 -11.27
CA GLY A 361 -5.42 -5.38 -10.20
C GLY A 361 -4.53 -6.17 -9.22
N TRP A 362 -3.46 -6.80 -9.74
CA TRP A 362 -2.47 -7.51 -8.93
C TRP A 362 -1.71 -6.64 -7.93
N LYS A 363 -1.57 -5.32 -8.21
CA LYS A 363 -0.86 -4.36 -7.34
C LYS A 363 -1.61 -4.03 -6.05
N MET A 364 -2.91 -4.37 -6.01
CA MET A 364 -3.82 -4.02 -4.93
C MET A 364 -3.96 -5.11 -3.86
N ARG A 365 -3.32 -6.26 -4.06
CA ARG A 365 -3.35 -7.39 -3.14
C ARG A 365 -3.00 -6.98 -1.71
N LEU A 366 -3.82 -7.38 -0.74
CA LEU A 366 -3.64 -7.07 0.68
C LEU A 366 -3.22 -8.29 1.51
N SER A 367 -3.49 -9.50 1.01
CA SER A 367 -3.23 -10.77 1.70
C SER A 367 -3.05 -11.91 0.70
N GLY A 368 -3.03 -13.14 1.17
CA GLY A 368 -3.02 -14.35 0.33
C GLY A 368 -4.38 -14.74 -0.24
N ARG A 369 -5.48 -14.08 0.10
CA ARG A 369 -6.84 -14.44 -0.34
C ARG A 369 -6.98 -14.56 -1.85
N GLU A 370 -6.24 -13.73 -2.57
CA GLU A 370 -6.28 -13.65 -4.03
C GLU A 370 -5.32 -14.62 -4.72
N LEU A 371 -4.53 -15.38 -3.93
CA LEU A 371 -3.58 -16.36 -4.44
C LEU A 371 -4.21 -17.75 -4.54
N LYS A 372 -3.91 -18.51 -5.63
CA LYS A 372 -4.31 -19.91 -5.79
C LYS A 372 -3.84 -20.79 -4.64
N PHE A 373 -2.66 -20.49 -4.13
CA PHE A 373 -2.01 -21.18 -3.03
C PHE A 373 -2.19 -20.48 -1.69
N SER A 374 -3.29 -19.72 -1.50
CA SER A 374 -3.64 -19.25 -0.16
C SER A 374 -3.76 -20.48 0.74
N GLU A 375 -2.75 -20.66 1.60
CA GLU A 375 -2.65 -21.86 2.40
C GLU A 375 -3.78 -21.93 3.42
N GLU A 376 -4.24 -23.15 3.72
CA GLU A 376 -5.07 -23.43 4.88
C GLU A 376 -4.41 -22.84 6.12
N GLU A 377 -5.21 -22.34 7.06
CA GLU A 377 -4.69 -21.82 8.33
C GLU A 377 -3.84 -22.87 9.03
N ARG A 378 -2.53 -22.66 9.10
CA ARG A 378 -1.61 -23.58 9.80
C ARG A 378 -1.72 -23.48 11.33
N PHE A 379 -2.41 -22.48 11.84
CA PHE A 379 -2.80 -22.37 13.23
C PHE A 379 -4.06 -21.52 13.40
N SER A 380 -4.81 -21.77 14.47
CA SER A 380 -5.99 -20.99 14.85
C SER A 380 -5.96 -20.64 16.33
N TYR A 381 -6.79 -19.68 16.73
CA TYR A 381 -6.94 -19.26 18.12
C TYR A 381 -8.40 -19.15 18.50
N GLU A 382 -8.72 -19.65 19.68
CA GLU A 382 -10.02 -19.56 20.32
C GLU A 382 -9.85 -19.19 21.81
N GLU A 383 -10.67 -18.27 22.32
CA GLU A 383 -10.73 -17.95 23.75
C GLU A 383 -11.92 -18.68 24.38
N VAL A 384 -11.63 -19.53 25.35
CA VAL A 384 -12.64 -20.14 26.22
C VAL A 384 -12.49 -19.63 27.65
N LYS A 385 -13.49 -19.87 28.52
CA LYS A 385 -13.52 -19.28 29.86
C LYS A 385 -12.25 -19.56 30.68
N GLN A 386 -11.69 -20.75 30.57
CA GLN A 386 -10.54 -21.18 31.38
C GLN A 386 -9.21 -21.15 30.61
N TYR A 387 -9.24 -21.15 29.29
CA TYR A 387 -8.05 -21.31 28.47
C TYR A 387 -8.03 -20.41 27.24
N HIS A 388 -6.83 -20.02 26.85
CA HIS A 388 -6.52 -19.62 25.48
C HIS A 388 -6.13 -20.87 24.69
N LEU A 389 -6.90 -21.23 23.70
CA LEU A 389 -6.66 -22.42 22.86
C LEU A 389 -5.97 -22.00 21.56
N PHE A 390 -4.75 -22.47 21.35
CA PHE A 390 -4.07 -22.30 20.08
C PHE A 390 -3.89 -23.66 19.43
N THR A 391 -4.50 -23.88 18.28
CA THR A 391 -4.38 -25.11 17.51
C THR A 391 -3.39 -24.92 16.37
N ALA A 392 -2.33 -25.70 16.34
CA ALA A 392 -1.33 -25.70 15.26
C ALA A 392 -1.38 -27.02 14.50
N ILE A 393 -1.27 -26.94 13.17
CA ILE A 393 -1.20 -28.11 12.28
C ILE A 393 0.27 -28.41 12.02
N ASN A 394 0.69 -29.68 12.23
CA ASN A 394 2.09 -30.07 12.08
C ASN A 394 3.04 -29.13 12.84
N LEU A 395 2.83 -28.98 14.15
CA LEU A 395 3.58 -28.04 14.98
C LEU A 395 5.09 -28.23 14.81
N ARG A 396 5.78 -27.15 14.45
CA ARG A 396 7.22 -27.12 14.32
C ARG A 396 7.89 -26.89 15.67
N PRO A 397 9.00 -27.61 16.00
CA PRO A 397 9.65 -27.53 17.31
C PRO A 397 10.26 -26.14 17.60
N GLU A 398 10.53 -25.35 16.58
CA GLU A 398 11.13 -24.01 16.72
C GLU A 398 10.27 -23.03 17.52
N TRP A 399 9.01 -23.37 17.84
CA TRP A 399 8.20 -22.53 18.73
C TRP A 399 8.85 -22.36 20.10
N LYS A 400 9.55 -23.37 20.61
CA LYS A 400 10.30 -23.30 21.87
C LYS A 400 11.44 -22.29 21.77
N VAL A 401 12.15 -22.26 20.62
CA VAL A 401 13.22 -21.32 20.35
C VAL A 401 12.65 -19.89 20.23
N TRP A 402 11.56 -19.70 19.50
CA TRP A 402 10.90 -18.41 19.36
C TRP A 402 10.35 -17.89 20.68
N TYR A 403 9.95 -18.77 21.61
CA TYR A 403 9.38 -18.35 22.90
C TYR A 403 10.35 -17.49 23.70
N ARG A 404 11.66 -17.74 23.58
CA ARG A 404 12.73 -16.90 24.21
C ARG A 404 12.62 -15.41 23.88
N THR A 405 11.97 -15.05 22.76
CA THR A 405 11.78 -13.63 22.39
C THR A 405 10.71 -12.92 23.21
N ILE A 406 9.87 -13.64 23.95
CA ILE A 406 8.78 -13.08 24.74
C ILE A 406 8.88 -13.41 26.22
N GLY A 407 9.48 -14.54 26.61
CA GLY A 407 9.54 -14.98 28.00
C GLY A 407 10.39 -16.22 28.20
N ASP A 408 10.28 -16.83 29.37
CA ASP A 408 10.94 -18.07 29.73
C ASP A 408 9.98 -19.25 29.63
N LEU A 409 10.49 -20.36 29.13
CA LEU A 409 9.78 -21.61 28.95
C LEU A 409 10.35 -22.66 29.91
N TYR A 410 9.52 -23.19 30.80
CA TYR A 410 9.88 -24.27 31.71
C TYR A 410 9.10 -25.54 31.30
N GLU A 411 9.82 -26.62 31.03
CA GLU A 411 9.24 -27.93 30.74
C GLU A 411 9.11 -28.73 32.04
N ASN A 412 7.89 -28.86 32.57
CA ASN A 412 7.63 -29.55 33.83
C ASN A 412 7.59 -31.09 33.65
N SER A 413 7.04 -31.51 32.51
CA SER A 413 7.01 -32.89 32.07
C SER A 413 6.65 -32.95 30.58
N LYS A 414 6.64 -34.11 29.95
CA LYS A 414 6.28 -34.28 28.54
C LYS A 414 4.95 -33.59 28.23
N ASN A 415 4.95 -32.62 27.31
CA ASN A 415 3.80 -31.82 26.86
C ASN A 415 3.20 -30.89 27.94
N ASN A 416 3.85 -30.72 29.10
CA ASN A 416 3.39 -29.82 30.18
C ASN A 416 4.45 -28.72 30.42
N TYR A 417 4.08 -27.49 30.23
CA TYR A 417 4.97 -26.34 30.30
C TYR A 417 4.42 -25.28 31.23
N THR A 418 5.34 -24.50 31.76
CA THR A 418 5.02 -23.22 32.40
C THR A 418 5.59 -22.12 31.50
N LEU A 419 4.73 -21.18 31.09
CA LEU A 419 5.03 -20.05 30.22
C LEU A 419 5.14 -18.78 31.07
N GLU A 420 6.35 -18.23 31.20
CA GLU A 420 6.53 -16.93 31.85
C GLU A 420 6.40 -15.80 30.80
N TYR A 421 5.65 -14.75 31.09
CA TYR A 421 5.55 -13.54 30.30
C TYR A 421 5.39 -12.31 31.18
N ASN A 422 6.39 -11.41 31.19
CA ASN A 422 6.43 -10.20 32.03
C ASN A 422 6.09 -10.50 33.51
N GLY A 423 6.73 -11.52 34.10
CA GLY A 423 6.55 -11.93 35.49
C GLY A 423 5.27 -12.71 35.81
N VAL A 424 4.43 -12.99 34.82
CA VAL A 424 3.20 -13.78 34.99
C VAL A 424 3.40 -15.18 34.42
N PHE A 425 3.21 -16.18 35.30
CA PHE A 425 3.36 -17.60 34.95
C PHE A 425 1.99 -18.18 34.55
N ARG A 426 1.96 -18.92 33.42
CA ARG A 426 0.76 -19.59 32.89
C ARG A 426 1.04 -21.06 32.66
N LYS A 427 0.16 -21.92 33.14
CA LYS A 427 0.20 -23.34 32.80
C LYS A 427 -0.18 -23.53 31.34
N CYS A 428 0.55 -24.41 30.64
CA CYS A 428 0.33 -24.74 29.26
C CYS A 428 0.42 -26.25 29.05
N LEU A 429 -0.67 -26.85 28.61
CA LEU A 429 -0.72 -28.29 28.25
C LEU A 429 -0.82 -28.42 26.74
N LEU A 430 0.03 -29.25 26.15
CA LEU A 430 -0.06 -29.63 24.73
C LEU A 430 -0.81 -30.91 24.57
N ARG A 431 -1.92 -30.87 23.83
CA ARG A 431 -2.67 -32.06 23.42
C ARG A 431 -2.48 -32.30 21.93
N GLN A 432 -1.96 -33.46 21.59
CA GLN A 432 -1.75 -33.88 20.20
C GLN A 432 -2.83 -34.86 19.76
N THR A 433 -3.48 -34.58 18.64
CA THR A 433 -4.46 -35.47 18.00
C THR A 433 -4.17 -35.49 16.50
N GLY A 434 -3.57 -36.59 16.02
CA GLY A 434 -3.11 -36.70 14.65
C GLY A 434 -2.04 -35.63 14.33
N ASN A 435 -2.29 -34.79 13.30
CA ASN A 435 -1.40 -33.73 12.90
C ASN A 435 -1.69 -32.38 13.62
N LYS A 436 -2.70 -32.33 14.49
CA LYS A 436 -3.07 -31.15 15.24
C LYS A 436 -2.48 -31.17 16.65
N THR A 437 -1.87 -30.06 17.06
CA THR A 437 -1.42 -29.81 18.43
C THR A 437 -2.18 -28.63 18.99
N VAL A 438 -2.85 -28.82 20.12
CA VAL A 438 -3.58 -27.76 20.85
C VAL A 438 -2.76 -27.34 22.05
N PHE A 439 -2.44 -26.05 22.13
CA PHE A 439 -1.93 -25.42 23.35
C PHE A 439 -3.12 -24.98 24.21
N GLU A 440 -3.32 -25.61 25.34
CA GLU A 440 -4.27 -25.19 26.38
C GLU A 440 -3.52 -24.29 27.37
N ILE A 441 -3.58 -22.98 27.18
CA ILE A 441 -2.87 -22.00 28.01
C ILE A 441 -3.85 -21.36 28.98
N GLU A 442 -3.54 -21.35 30.25
CA GLU A 442 -4.36 -20.78 31.33
C GLU A 442 -4.75 -19.33 31.03
N ASN A 443 -6.07 -19.05 31.10
CA ASN A 443 -6.62 -17.71 30.85
C ASN A 443 -6.67 -16.91 32.16
N MET A 444 -5.80 -15.93 32.30
CA MET A 444 -5.68 -15.06 33.48
C MET A 444 -6.65 -13.86 33.43
N GLY A 445 -7.72 -13.93 32.63
CA GLY A 445 -8.68 -12.86 32.44
C GLY A 445 -8.21 -11.79 31.46
N ARG A 446 -9.05 -10.77 31.24
CA ARG A 446 -8.79 -9.69 30.26
C ARG A 446 -7.94 -8.56 30.86
N THR A 447 -6.72 -8.87 31.24
CA THR A 447 -5.71 -7.88 31.67
C THR A 447 -4.89 -7.41 30.47
N LYS A 448 -4.23 -6.25 30.58
CA LYS A 448 -3.28 -5.76 29.55
C LYS A 448 -2.20 -6.80 29.27
N ASN A 449 -1.66 -7.44 30.29
CA ASN A 449 -0.66 -8.51 30.18
C ASN A 449 -1.20 -9.71 29.35
N SER A 450 -2.44 -10.15 29.61
CA SER A 450 -3.05 -11.27 28.88
C SER A 450 -3.30 -10.93 27.40
N ILE A 451 -3.77 -9.72 27.10
CA ILE A 451 -3.99 -9.25 25.72
C ILE A 451 -2.67 -9.22 24.94
N GLU A 452 -1.62 -8.64 25.54
CA GLU A 452 -0.29 -8.58 24.93
C GLU A 452 0.31 -9.98 24.76
N PHE A 453 0.17 -10.86 25.75
CA PHE A 453 0.63 -12.24 25.66
C PHE A 453 0.01 -12.97 24.46
N VAL A 454 -1.32 -12.93 24.35
CA VAL A 454 -2.05 -13.55 23.24
C VAL A 454 -1.58 -12.99 21.89
N TYR A 455 -1.41 -11.68 21.77
CA TYR A 455 -0.90 -11.02 20.58
C TYR A 455 0.48 -11.55 20.19
N TYR A 456 1.45 -11.55 21.13
CA TYR A 456 2.80 -12.01 20.83
C TYR A 456 2.87 -13.52 20.61
N PHE A 457 2.06 -14.31 21.31
CA PHE A 457 2.02 -15.76 21.09
C PHE A 457 1.45 -16.11 19.71
N LYS A 458 0.44 -15.40 19.21
CA LYS A 458 -0.03 -15.51 17.82
C LYS A 458 1.09 -15.22 16.81
N ASN A 459 1.84 -14.14 17.04
CA ASN A 459 2.94 -13.77 16.17
C ASN A 459 4.11 -14.75 16.20
N LEU A 460 4.36 -15.33 17.36
CA LEU A 460 5.32 -16.43 17.54
C LEU A 460 4.90 -17.67 16.74
N LEU A 461 3.64 -18.11 16.84
CA LEU A 461 3.13 -19.22 16.06
C LEU A 461 3.17 -18.94 14.55
N ALA A 462 2.85 -17.73 14.12
CA ALA A 462 3.02 -17.30 12.73
C ALA A 462 4.48 -17.44 12.28
N LYS A 463 5.44 -16.97 13.08
CA LYS A 463 6.88 -17.14 12.81
C LYS A 463 7.27 -18.61 12.70
N THR A 464 6.78 -19.43 13.61
CA THR A 464 7.09 -20.86 13.63
C THR A 464 6.53 -21.57 12.42
N GLN A 465 5.22 -21.46 12.21
CA GLN A 465 4.50 -22.26 11.23
C GLN A 465 4.71 -21.83 9.77
N TYR A 466 5.01 -20.54 9.56
CA TYR A 466 5.16 -19.95 8.23
C TYR A 466 6.62 -19.55 7.91
N CYS A 467 7.61 -19.97 8.69
CA CYS A 467 9.00 -19.63 8.40
C CYS A 467 9.48 -20.29 7.09
N ILE A 468 9.94 -19.45 6.16
CA ILE A 468 10.59 -19.87 4.90
C ILE A 468 12.05 -19.40 4.85
N GLN A 469 12.61 -19.02 5.99
CA GLN A 469 14.00 -18.59 6.15
C GLN A 469 14.41 -17.39 5.27
N CYS A 470 13.50 -16.45 5.03
CA CYS A 470 13.77 -15.24 4.27
C CYS A 470 14.72 -14.24 4.97
N LYS A 471 15.18 -14.55 6.18
CA LYS A 471 16.15 -13.80 7.00
C LYS A 471 15.77 -12.33 7.32
N ALA A 472 14.53 -11.90 7.03
CA ALA A 472 14.07 -10.56 7.36
C ALA A 472 14.18 -10.26 8.86
N CYS A 473 13.72 -11.19 9.72
CA CYS A 473 13.79 -11.06 11.18
C CYS A 473 15.22 -11.05 11.73
N VAL A 474 16.18 -11.68 11.04
CA VAL A 474 17.62 -11.60 11.38
C VAL A 474 18.11 -10.17 11.18
N ALA A 475 17.80 -9.58 10.02
CA ALA A 475 18.20 -8.23 9.67
C ALA A 475 17.57 -7.15 10.58
N GLU A 476 16.32 -7.37 10.98
CA GLU A 476 15.56 -6.41 11.78
C GLU A 476 15.76 -6.56 13.30
N CYS A 477 16.48 -7.58 13.75
CA CYS A 477 16.84 -7.69 15.17
C CYS A 477 17.88 -6.62 15.55
N PRO A 478 17.54 -5.62 16.41
CA PRO A 478 18.45 -4.54 16.76
C PRO A 478 19.76 -5.05 17.40
N TYR A 479 19.68 -6.18 18.10
CA TYR A 479 20.79 -6.79 18.84
C TYR A 479 21.39 -8.01 18.14
N ARG A 480 20.92 -8.32 16.92
CA ARG A 480 21.39 -9.48 16.13
C ARG A 480 21.42 -10.80 16.91
N ASN A 481 20.43 -11.00 17.79
CA ASN A 481 20.32 -12.20 18.62
C ASN A 481 19.60 -13.37 17.91
N ILE A 482 19.13 -13.16 16.69
CA ILE A 482 18.50 -14.19 15.85
C ILE A 482 19.49 -14.60 14.75
N LYS A 483 19.73 -15.91 14.62
CA LYS A 483 20.52 -16.50 13.52
C LYS A 483 19.70 -17.56 12.81
N MET A 484 19.91 -17.66 11.53
CA MET A 484 19.36 -18.72 10.66
C MET A 484 20.48 -19.21 9.75
N GLU A 485 21.10 -20.32 10.13
CA GLU A 485 22.24 -20.91 9.44
C GLU A 485 21.92 -22.39 9.15
N ASN A 486 22.15 -22.82 7.92
CA ASN A 486 21.91 -24.21 7.47
C ASN A 486 20.51 -24.77 7.83
N GLY A 487 19.51 -23.91 7.76
CA GLY A 487 18.13 -24.30 8.10
C GLY A 487 17.80 -24.26 9.59
N ILE A 488 18.77 -24.02 10.46
CA ILE A 488 18.62 -24.03 11.91
C ILE A 488 18.39 -22.61 12.43
N LEU A 489 17.29 -22.42 13.17
CA LEU A 489 17.02 -21.20 13.91
C LEU A 489 17.68 -21.26 15.29
N SER A 490 18.43 -20.23 15.64
CA SER A 490 18.90 -20.03 17.01
C SER A 490 18.66 -18.62 17.49
N ILE A 491 18.36 -18.50 18.78
CA ILE A 491 18.17 -17.19 19.45
C ILE A 491 19.09 -17.17 20.68
N SER A 492 19.98 -16.18 20.71
CA SER A 492 20.97 -16.04 21.78
C SER A 492 20.32 -15.90 23.16
N GLU A 493 20.99 -16.37 24.19
CA GLU A 493 20.59 -16.18 25.59
C GLU A 493 20.56 -14.69 25.99
N ASN A 494 21.37 -13.88 25.32
CA ASN A 494 21.38 -12.43 25.49
C ASN A 494 20.22 -11.70 24.79
N CYS A 495 19.13 -12.40 24.41
CA CYS A 495 17.95 -11.78 23.86
C CYS A 495 17.27 -10.90 24.90
N VAL A 496 17.25 -9.59 24.68
CA VAL A 496 16.64 -8.61 25.59
C VAL A 496 15.10 -8.54 25.51
N ARG A 497 14.47 -9.47 24.79
CA ARG A 497 13.01 -9.58 24.66
C ARG A 497 12.31 -8.27 24.24
N CYS A 498 12.98 -7.46 23.41
CA CYS A 498 12.43 -6.20 22.88
C CYS A 498 11.22 -6.41 21.95
N LYS A 499 10.96 -7.65 21.53
CA LYS A 499 9.84 -8.08 20.68
C LYS A 499 9.82 -7.42 19.29
N ALA A 500 10.89 -6.70 18.88
CA ALA A 500 10.98 -6.07 17.57
C ALA A 500 10.74 -7.08 16.43
N CYS A 501 11.33 -8.27 16.51
CA CYS A 501 11.14 -9.36 15.55
C CYS A 501 9.69 -9.86 15.43
N LEU A 502 8.84 -9.60 16.43
CA LEU A 502 7.43 -9.99 16.45
C LEU A 502 6.47 -8.83 16.11
N LYS A 503 6.97 -7.58 16.06
CA LYS A 503 6.15 -6.38 15.75
C LYS A 503 6.08 -6.07 14.25
N MET A 504 6.94 -6.68 13.44
CA MET A 504 6.99 -6.45 12.02
C MET A 504 5.70 -6.86 11.33
N LEU A 505 4.98 -5.91 10.78
CA LEU A 505 3.78 -6.15 9.96
C LEU A 505 3.02 -7.45 10.36
N SER A 506 2.70 -7.60 11.66
CA SER A 506 2.13 -8.83 12.26
C SER A 506 3.10 -10.01 12.41
N GLY A 507 4.41 -9.77 12.52
CA GLY A 507 5.40 -10.76 12.93
C GLY A 507 6.10 -11.56 11.83
N CYS A 508 5.49 -11.87 10.71
CA CYS A 508 6.08 -12.66 9.63
C CYS A 508 5.66 -12.15 8.26
N LEU A 509 6.62 -11.72 7.42
CA LEU A 509 6.34 -11.21 6.08
C LEU A 509 5.65 -12.26 5.19
N TYR A 510 6.11 -13.51 5.25
CA TYR A 510 5.51 -14.59 4.47
C TYR A 510 4.07 -14.84 4.91
N TYR A 511 3.84 -15.00 6.22
CA TYR A 511 2.49 -15.17 6.77
C TYR A 511 1.54 -14.05 6.29
N ASN A 512 1.98 -12.80 6.35
CA ASN A 512 1.16 -11.66 5.90
C ASN A 512 0.87 -11.72 4.40
N SER A 513 1.80 -12.22 3.61
CA SER A 513 1.64 -12.31 2.17
C SER A 513 0.71 -13.44 1.72
N VAL A 514 0.71 -14.57 2.44
CA VAL A 514 -0.03 -15.79 2.02
C VAL A 514 -1.24 -16.11 2.87
N ARG A 515 -1.40 -15.49 4.05
CA ARG A 515 -2.56 -15.77 4.89
C ARG A 515 -3.84 -15.51 4.12
N GLY A 516 -4.68 -16.56 4.04
CA GLY A 516 -6.08 -16.36 3.75
C GLY A 516 -6.63 -15.53 4.92
N SER A 517 -7.39 -14.47 4.69
CA SER A 517 -8.18 -13.99 5.80
C SER A 517 -9.34 -14.94 6.01
N LYS A 518 -9.82 -15.01 7.22
CA LYS A 518 -11.22 -15.36 7.40
C LYS A 518 -11.97 -14.29 6.61
N ALA A 519 -12.36 -14.62 5.37
CA ALA A 519 -13.34 -13.85 4.67
C ALA A 519 -14.45 -13.50 5.67
N MET A 520 -15.18 -12.39 5.48
CA MET A 520 -16.49 -12.17 6.10
C MET A 520 -17.47 -13.30 5.74
N LYS A 521 -17.01 -14.54 5.72
CA LYS A 521 -17.77 -15.79 5.51
C LYS A 521 -18.40 -16.30 6.80
N SER A 522 -18.32 -15.54 7.87
CA SER A 522 -19.24 -15.76 8.95
C SER A 522 -20.55 -15.08 8.55
N LEU A 523 -21.45 -15.86 7.99
CA LEU A 523 -22.86 -15.51 7.89
C LEU A 523 -23.48 -15.28 9.27
N LYS A 524 -22.68 -15.34 10.31
CA LYS A 524 -22.97 -15.01 11.69
C LYS A 524 -23.20 -13.50 11.78
N GLY A 525 -24.46 -13.14 11.99
CA GLY A 525 -24.89 -11.76 12.12
C GLY A 525 -25.62 -11.19 10.90
N LEU A 526 -25.81 -11.91 9.80
CA LEU A 526 -26.62 -11.44 8.69
C LEU A 526 -28.11 -11.22 9.07
N ASN A 527 -28.62 -12.05 9.98
CA ASN A 527 -29.97 -11.94 10.49
C ASN A 527 -30.10 -11.10 11.77
N ARG A 528 -29.14 -10.21 12.06
CA ARG A 528 -29.12 -9.38 13.30
C ARG A 528 -30.40 -8.60 13.52
N TYR A 529 -30.98 -8.09 12.45
CA TYR A 529 -32.19 -7.25 12.55
C TYR A 529 -33.48 -8.07 12.47
N LEU A 530 -33.37 -9.40 12.45
CA LEU A 530 -34.48 -10.35 12.38
C LEU A 530 -35.45 -10.05 11.21
N SER A 531 -36.57 -10.74 11.15
CA SER A 531 -37.62 -10.41 10.19
C SER A 531 -38.40 -9.13 10.51
N VAL A 532 -38.22 -8.60 11.71
CA VAL A 532 -38.85 -7.35 12.17
C VAL A 532 -38.24 -6.16 11.44
N GLY A 533 -36.89 -6.15 11.30
CA GLY A 533 -36.14 -5.00 10.82
C GLY A 533 -36.19 -3.83 11.79
N VAL A 534 -35.73 -2.67 11.34
CA VAL A 534 -35.75 -1.43 12.11
C VAL A 534 -36.51 -0.36 11.34
N ASP A 535 -37.51 0.23 11.96
CA ASP A 535 -38.22 1.40 11.44
C ASP A 535 -37.39 2.66 11.76
N ALA A 536 -37.03 3.43 10.73
CA ALA A 536 -36.25 4.65 10.88
C ALA A 536 -36.90 5.64 11.89
N ASN A 537 -38.24 5.66 11.97
CA ASN A 537 -38.94 6.52 12.91
C ASN A 537 -38.69 6.14 14.39
N TRP A 538 -38.37 4.89 14.69
CA TRP A 538 -37.99 4.51 16.06
C TRP A 538 -36.68 5.17 16.47
N ILE A 539 -35.69 5.17 15.60
CA ILE A 539 -34.40 5.82 15.85
C ILE A 539 -34.57 7.33 16.00
N LYS A 540 -35.36 7.95 15.07
CA LYS A 540 -35.65 9.39 15.14
C LYS A 540 -36.32 9.78 16.46
N LYS A 541 -37.33 9.01 16.91
CA LYS A 541 -38.01 9.24 18.18
C LYS A 541 -37.09 9.03 19.37
N TYR A 542 -36.30 7.97 19.39
CA TYR A 542 -35.31 7.73 20.46
C TYR A 542 -34.28 8.85 20.56
N LEU A 543 -33.78 9.36 19.44
CA LEU A 543 -32.82 10.47 19.45
C LEU A 543 -33.41 11.79 19.97
N LYS A 544 -34.73 12.00 19.76
CA LYS A 544 -35.48 13.15 20.30
C LYS A 544 -35.85 12.93 21.76
N ASP A 545 -36.39 11.75 22.07
CA ASP A 545 -36.81 11.32 23.41
C ASP A 545 -36.05 10.03 23.80
N GLN A 546 -35.02 10.14 24.61
CA GLN A 546 -34.14 9.03 24.99
C GLN A 546 -34.85 7.91 25.77
N SER A 547 -36.08 8.12 26.21
CA SER A 547 -36.89 7.12 26.88
C SER A 547 -37.79 6.33 25.93
N PHE A 548 -37.83 6.69 24.63
CA PHE A 548 -38.69 6.01 23.64
C PHE A 548 -38.18 4.59 23.38
N GLU A 549 -39.07 3.62 23.55
CA GLU A 549 -38.86 2.22 23.20
C GLU A 549 -40.08 1.67 22.43
N PRO A 550 -39.88 1.04 21.25
CA PRO A 550 -40.98 0.49 20.46
C PRO A 550 -41.57 -0.81 21.02
N GLY A 551 -41.02 -1.29 22.15
CA GLY A 551 -41.48 -2.46 22.91
C GLY A 551 -40.83 -3.80 22.50
N ASN A 552 -40.40 -4.58 23.50
CA ASN A 552 -39.84 -5.93 23.39
C ASN A 552 -38.77 -6.10 22.27
N ARG A 553 -38.95 -7.11 21.42
CA ARG A 553 -38.05 -7.50 20.34
C ARG A 553 -37.70 -6.37 19.34
N LYS A 554 -38.58 -5.37 19.21
CA LYS A 554 -38.34 -4.19 18.35
C LYS A 554 -37.30 -3.28 18.98
N THR A 555 -37.33 -3.11 20.31
CA THR A 555 -36.33 -2.38 21.08
C THR A 555 -34.96 -3.00 20.93
N ASP A 556 -34.85 -4.33 21.05
CA ASP A 556 -33.58 -5.04 20.89
C ASP A 556 -32.96 -4.79 19.51
N VAL A 557 -33.73 -4.96 18.42
CA VAL A 557 -33.20 -4.76 17.06
C VAL A 557 -32.87 -3.30 16.77
N MET A 558 -33.63 -2.34 17.31
CA MET A 558 -33.32 -0.92 17.22
C MET A 558 -31.97 -0.60 17.86
N PHE A 559 -31.74 -1.05 19.10
CA PHE A 559 -30.45 -0.84 19.77
C PHE A 559 -29.28 -1.57 19.09
N ILE A 560 -29.51 -2.75 18.53
CA ILE A 560 -28.50 -3.45 17.72
C ILE A 560 -28.09 -2.58 16.53
N MET A 561 -29.06 -2.02 15.78
CA MET A 561 -28.75 -1.15 14.64
C MET A 561 -28.07 0.16 15.07
N MET A 562 -28.52 0.76 16.16
CA MET A 562 -27.89 1.97 16.69
C MET A 562 -26.47 1.73 17.19
N ASN A 563 -26.18 0.56 17.79
CA ASN A 563 -24.81 0.16 18.16
C ASN A 563 -23.95 -0.11 16.92
N ASP A 564 -24.50 -0.75 15.90
CA ASP A 564 -23.80 -0.99 14.62
C ASP A 564 -23.51 0.33 13.89
N ALA A 565 -24.38 1.33 14.05
CA ALA A 565 -24.18 2.69 13.55
C ALA A 565 -23.27 3.56 14.43
N GLU A 566 -22.74 3.02 15.53
CA GLU A 566 -21.95 3.75 16.54
C GLU A 566 -22.75 4.90 17.24
N ILE A 567 -24.06 4.94 17.11
CA ILE A 567 -24.93 5.94 17.76
C ILE A 567 -25.03 5.69 19.28
N THR A 568 -25.12 4.41 19.67
CA THR A 568 -25.21 4.01 21.10
C THR A 568 -24.13 3.02 21.47
N SER A 569 -23.87 2.94 22.75
CA SER A 569 -23.02 1.96 23.41
C SER A 569 -23.70 1.43 24.67
N LYS A 570 -23.06 0.50 25.39
CA LYS A 570 -23.53 0.04 26.71
C LYS A 570 -23.71 1.17 27.75
N LYS A 571 -23.11 2.34 27.49
CA LYS A 571 -23.14 3.53 28.37
C LYS A 571 -24.16 4.60 27.92
N GLY A 572 -24.98 4.31 26.90
CA GLY A 572 -25.92 5.25 26.28
C GLY A 572 -25.42 5.83 24.96
N LEU A 573 -25.81 7.06 24.63
CA LEU A 573 -25.36 7.74 23.42
C LEU A 573 -23.83 7.94 23.43
N THR A 574 -23.20 7.62 22.31
CA THR A 574 -21.79 7.94 22.03
C THR A 574 -21.64 9.42 21.68
N ASP A 575 -20.43 9.92 21.55
CA ASP A 575 -20.21 11.29 21.06
C ASP A 575 -20.70 11.45 19.62
N PHE A 576 -20.52 10.43 18.79
CA PHE A 576 -21.15 10.36 17.47
C PHE A 576 -22.69 10.40 17.56
N GLY A 577 -23.29 9.65 18.48
CA GLY A 577 -24.75 9.69 18.69
C GLY A 577 -25.26 11.06 19.17
N LYS A 578 -24.49 11.77 20.00
CA LYS A 578 -24.81 13.15 20.41
C LYS A 578 -24.72 14.12 19.22
N PHE A 579 -23.73 13.93 18.35
CA PHE A 579 -23.57 14.70 17.12
C PHE A 579 -24.76 14.46 16.16
N ILE A 580 -25.09 13.19 15.85
CA ILE A 580 -26.22 12.84 14.99
C ILE A 580 -27.53 13.42 15.50
N ARG A 581 -27.73 13.47 16.84
CA ARG A 581 -28.94 14.06 17.45
C ARG A 581 -29.10 15.55 17.16
N GLN A 582 -28.02 16.28 16.88
CA GLN A 582 -28.04 17.70 16.56
C GLN A 582 -28.37 17.98 15.08
N LEU A 583 -28.28 16.96 14.22
CA LEU A 583 -28.53 17.07 12.80
C LEU A 583 -30.03 16.94 12.50
N ASP A 584 -30.43 17.36 11.30
CA ASP A 584 -31.74 17.07 10.77
C ASP A 584 -31.89 15.57 10.49
N LEU A 585 -32.72 14.89 11.29
CA LEU A 585 -32.94 13.44 11.20
C LEU A 585 -33.80 13.02 10.00
N ASP A 586 -34.33 13.96 9.25
CA ASP A 586 -35.06 13.73 7.99
C ASP A 586 -34.15 13.92 6.76
N SER A 587 -33.00 14.54 6.93
CA SER A 587 -31.99 14.79 5.88
C SER A 587 -31.36 13.51 5.37
N GLU A 588 -31.18 13.41 4.04
CA GLU A 588 -30.41 12.34 3.39
C GLU A 588 -28.94 12.33 3.84
N ILE A 589 -28.33 13.49 4.10
CA ILE A 589 -26.95 13.64 4.54
C ILE A 589 -26.74 12.95 5.90
N THR A 590 -27.65 13.16 6.85
CA THR A 590 -27.59 12.51 8.17
C THR A 590 -27.60 10.98 8.04
N TRP A 591 -28.47 10.44 7.20
CA TRP A 591 -28.53 9.00 6.98
C TRP A 591 -27.39 8.46 6.14
N ALA A 592 -26.78 9.27 5.28
CA ALA A 592 -25.57 8.91 4.56
C ALA A 592 -24.37 8.77 5.53
N ILE A 593 -24.22 9.69 6.51
CA ILE A 593 -23.21 9.59 7.57
C ILE A 593 -23.45 8.31 8.42
N ILE A 594 -24.68 8.06 8.84
CA ILE A 594 -25.07 6.84 9.58
C ILE A 594 -24.73 5.58 8.76
N LEU A 595 -24.99 5.60 7.45
CA LEU A 595 -24.71 4.48 6.55
C LEU A 595 -23.21 4.19 6.43
N CYS A 596 -22.34 5.20 6.50
CA CYS A 596 -20.89 4.99 6.51
C CYS A 596 -20.45 4.09 7.68
N ASN A 597 -21.06 4.22 8.86
CA ASN A 597 -20.78 3.33 9.99
C ASN A 597 -21.48 1.98 9.85
N LEU A 598 -22.76 1.96 9.46
CA LEU A 598 -23.51 0.73 9.24
C LEU A 598 -22.86 -0.18 8.19
N ALA A 599 -22.15 0.37 7.21
CA ALA A 599 -21.43 -0.38 6.19
C ALA A 599 -20.48 -1.42 6.78
N TYR A 600 -19.93 -1.17 7.97
CA TYR A 600 -19.02 -2.09 8.68
C TYR A 600 -19.75 -3.13 9.54
N SER A 601 -21.08 -3.09 9.62
CA SER A 601 -21.85 -4.17 10.24
C SER A 601 -21.99 -5.38 9.30
N PRO A 602 -22.05 -6.62 9.81
CA PRO A 602 -22.11 -7.81 8.95
C PRO A 602 -23.25 -7.81 7.93
N ALA A 603 -24.42 -7.32 8.32
CA ALA A 603 -25.62 -7.33 7.44
C ALA A 603 -25.55 -6.25 6.36
N PHE A 604 -25.19 -5.01 6.72
CA PHE A 604 -25.06 -3.91 5.75
C PHE A 604 -23.84 -4.09 4.85
N GLY A 605 -22.70 -4.52 5.40
CA GLY A 605 -21.51 -4.82 4.60
C GLY A 605 -21.77 -5.89 3.55
N TRP A 606 -22.46 -6.99 3.93
CA TRP A 606 -22.86 -8.01 2.98
C TRP A 606 -23.83 -7.46 1.92
N TYR A 607 -24.81 -6.65 2.32
CA TYR A 607 -25.77 -6.02 1.42
C TYR A 607 -25.07 -5.13 0.39
N ILE A 608 -24.16 -4.26 0.84
CA ILE A 608 -23.40 -3.35 -0.02
C ILE A 608 -22.57 -4.10 -1.04
N HIS A 609 -21.89 -5.16 -0.60
CA HIS A 609 -20.95 -5.91 -1.45
C HIS A 609 -21.64 -6.83 -2.45
N ASN A 610 -22.77 -7.45 -2.08
CA ASN A 610 -23.38 -8.52 -2.90
C ASN A 610 -24.61 -8.07 -3.69
N ILE A 611 -25.30 -7.00 -3.27
CA ILE A 611 -26.44 -6.50 -4.02
C ILE A 611 -25.97 -5.45 -5.04
N PRO A 612 -25.98 -5.79 -6.33
CA PRO A 612 -25.42 -4.94 -7.36
C PRO A 612 -26.27 -3.67 -7.61
N SER A 613 -25.62 -2.60 -8.06
CA SER A 613 -26.30 -1.40 -8.54
C SER A 613 -26.88 -1.58 -9.95
N ASN A 614 -27.86 -0.74 -10.28
CA ASN A 614 -28.47 -0.61 -11.60
C ASN A 614 -29.16 -1.87 -12.16
N ARG A 615 -29.54 -2.81 -11.30
CA ARG A 615 -30.39 -3.96 -11.66
C ARG A 615 -31.25 -4.42 -10.49
N ASN A 616 -32.39 -5.03 -10.79
CA ASN A 616 -33.24 -5.62 -9.77
C ASN A 616 -32.60 -6.88 -9.16
N TYR A 617 -32.56 -6.92 -7.85
CA TYR A 617 -32.12 -8.08 -7.07
C TYR A 617 -33.33 -8.70 -6.36
N ILE A 618 -33.53 -10.01 -6.48
CA ILE A 618 -34.66 -10.75 -5.94
C ILE A 618 -34.25 -11.72 -4.84
N GLU A 619 -35.20 -12.11 -3.98
CA GLU A 619 -34.91 -12.99 -2.82
C GLU A 619 -34.23 -14.33 -3.21
N SER A 620 -34.58 -14.90 -4.39
CA SER A 620 -33.96 -16.15 -4.84
C SER A 620 -32.46 -16.03 -5.13
N ASN A 621 -31.96 -14.84 -5.44
CA ASN A 621 -30.52 -14.63 -5.66
C ASN A 621 -29.71 -14.84 -4.36
N LEU A 622 -30.33 -14.59 -3.18
CA LEU A 622 -29.68 -14.85 -1.89
C LEU A 622 -29.23 -16.30 -1.73
N ILE A 623 -29.92 -17.26 -2.38
CA ILE A 623 -29.58 -18.69 -2.31
C ILE A 623 -28.20 -18.93 -2.96
N LEU A 624 -27.96 -18.28 -4.10
CA LEU A 624 -26.72 -18.39 -4.86
C LEU A 624 -25.59 -17.62 -4.19
N ASP A 625 -25.85 -16.38 -3.77
CA ASP A 625 -24.82 -15.45 -3.29
C ASP A 625 -24.40 -15.73 -1.84
N MET A 626 -25.28 -16.28 -1.00
CA MET A 626 -24.96 -16.71 0.37
C MET A 626 -24.32 -18.12 0.44
N GLY A 627 -24.35 -18.90 -0.65
CA GLY A 627 -23.75 -20.23 -0.78
C GLY A 627 -24.57 -21.37 -0.21
N GLU A 628 -24.29 -22.59 -0.66
CA GLU A 628 -25.04 -23.82 -0.29
C GLU A 628 -24.85 -24.27 1.16
N ASP A 629 -23.75 -23.91 1.81
CA ASP A 629 -23.46 -24.31 3.19
C ASP A 629 -24.48 -23.82 4.22
N ILE A 630 -25.23 -22.76 3.87
CA ILE A 630 -26.37 -22.26 4.66
C ILE A 630 -27.62 -23.10 4.38
N SER A 631 -27.70 -23.79 3.26
CA SER A 631 -28.88 -24.53 2.84
C SER A 631 -29.08 -25.86 3.56
N LYS A 632 -28.02 -26.42 4.17
CA LYS A 632 -28.00 -27.80 4.72
C LYS A 632 -28.55 -27.96 6.14
N LYS A 633 -28.94 -26.88 6.82
CA LYS A 633 -29.66 -26.90 8.09
C LYS A 633 -30.85 -25.95 8.03
N ASP A 634 -31.96 -26.26 8.68
CA ASP A 634 -33.16 -25.42 8.78
C ASP A 634 -32.88 -23.95 9.16
N GLY A 635 -31.73 -23.68 9.78
CA GLY A 635 -31.25 -22.34 10.13
C GLY A 635 -30.93 -21.41 8.94
N GLY A 636 -30.53 -21.95 7.78
CA GLY A 636 -30.15 -21.13 6.62
C GLY A 636 -31.32 -20.48 5.90
N LYS A 637 -32.42 -21.22 5.71
CA LYS A 637 -33.66 -20.67 5.14
C LYS A 637 -34.24 -19.56 6.04
N LYS A 638 -34.17 -19.77 7.35
CA LYS A 638 -34.60 -18.79 8.35
C LYS A 638 -33.73 -17.54 8.30
N ALA A 639 -32.42 -17.67 8.26
CA ALA A 639 -31.49 -16.53 8.20
C ALA A 639 -31.69 -15.67 6.94
N ARG A 640 -31.88 -16.30 5.77
CA ARG A 640 -32.20 -15.58 4.53
C ARG A 640 -33.52 -14.82 4.62
N SER A 641 -34.56 -15.48 5.12
CA SER A 641 -35.88 -14.83 5.30
C SER A 641 -35.81 -13.70 6.31
N GLU A 642 -35.10 -13.85 7.41
CA GLU A 642 -34.89 -12.80 8.40
C GLU A 642 -34.10 -11.61 7.81
N PHE A 643 -33.03 -11.85 7.06
CA PHE A 643 -32.28 -10.81 6.35
C PHE A 643 -33.19 -10.05 5.37
N TRP A 644 -33.87 -10.76 4.47
CA TRP A 644 -34.72 -10.16 3.44
C TRP A 644 -35.86 -9.32 4.02
N ASN A 645 -36.59 -9.88 4.99
CA ASN A 645 -37.67 -9.17 5.64
C ASN A 645 -37.21 -8.03 6.55
N GLY A 646 -36.05 -8.18 7.18
CA GLY A 646 -35.43 -7.12 7.96
C GLY A 646 -35.09 -5.90 7.10
N PHE A 647 -34.41 -6.14 5.96
CA PHE A 647 -34.08 -5.06 5.01
C PHE A 647 -35.33 -4.47 4.35
N LYS A 648 -36.39 -5.27 4.10
CA LYS A 648 -37.71 -4.74 3.65
C LYS A 648 -38.17 -3.60 4.56
N THR A 649 -38.19 -3.82 5.87
CA THR A 649 -38.66 -2.80 6.83
C THR A 649 -37.74 -1.59 6.83
N ILE A 650 -36.41 -1.81 6.89
CA ILE A 650 -35.39 -0.74 6.89
C ILE A 650 -35.54 0.17 5.64
N LEU A 651 -35.71 -0.44 4.46
CA LEU A 651 -35.79 0.30 3.19
C LEU A 651 -37.16 0.94 2.97
N ASP A 652 -38.28 0.31 3.44
CA ASP A 652 -39.64 0.84 3.28
C ASP A 652 -39.86 2.07 4.15
N THR A 653 -39.28 2.10 5.36
CA THR A 653 -39.51 3.17 6.34
C THR A 653 -38.50 4.30 6.29
N ASN A 654 -37.39 4.17 5.52
CA ASN A 654 -36.35 5.17 5.41
C ASN A 654 -36.30 5.79 4.01
N SER A 655 -36.94 6.98 3.85
CA SER A 655 -36.92 7.72 2.58
C SER A 655 -35.52 8.16 2.17
N ALA A 656 -34.68 8.56 3.13
CA ALA A 656 -33.29 8.98 2.86
C ALA A 656 -32.47 7.87 2.22
N PHE A 657 -32.66 6.60 2.58
CA PHE A 657 -31.99 5.48 1.92
C PHE A 657 -32.38 5.31 0.44
N LYS A 658 -33.58 5.76 0.05
CA LYS A 658 -33.98 5.79 -1.36
C LYS A 658 -33.28 6.94 -2.09
N GLU A 659 -33.17 8.11 -1.46
CA GLU A 659 -32.56 9.32 -2.03
C GLU A 659 -31.05 9.14 -2.24
N ILE A 660 -30.35 8.55 -1.29
CA ILE A 660 -28.91 8.22 -1.45
C ILE A 660 -28.66 6.98 -2.33
N GLY A 661 -29.71 6.36 -2.90
CA GLY A 661 -29.59 5.23 -3.80
C GLY A 661 -29.19 3.90 -3.14
N PHE A 662 -29.22 3.83 -1.80
CA PHE A 662 -28.85 2.61 -1.07
C PHE A 662 -29.78 1.44 -1.37
N GLY A 663 -31.11 1.70 -1.49
CA GLY A 663 -32.05 0.66 -1.89
C GLY A 663 -33.49 1.17 -2.05
N ILE A 664 -34.07 0.86 -3.19
CA ILE A 664 -35.49 1.14 -3.52
C ILE A 664 -36.20 -0.21 -3.53
N PRO A 665 -37.05 -0.52 -2.52
CA PRO A 665 -37.75 -1.79 -2.47
C PRO A 665 -38.99 -1.75 -3.40
N HIS A 666 -39.15 -2.79 -4.22
CA HIS A 666 -40.40 -3.05 -4.94
C HIS A 666 -41.30 -3.95 -4.07
N LEU A 667 -42.42 -3.38 -3.57
CA LEU A 667 -43.29 -4.02 -2.62
C LEU A 667 -44.58 -4.54 -3.29
N ASP A 668 -44.95 -5.77 -2.98
CA ASP A 668 -46.25 -6.34 -3.25
C ASP A 668 -47.14 -6.13 -1.99
N ILE A 669 -48.22 -5.42 -2.14
CA ILE A 669 -49.13 -5.04 -1.05
C ILE A 669 -50.39 -5.87 -1.20
N LYS A 670 -50.69 -6.70 -0.20
CA LYS A 670 -51.92 -7.51 -0.15
C LYS A 670 -52.70 -7.23 1.11
N GLU A 671 -53.99 -7.05 0.96
CA GLU A 671 -54.90 -7.03 2.09
C GLU A 671 -55.24 -8.47 2.51
N THR A 672 -55.10 -8.76 3.77
CA THR A 672 -55.46 -10.08 4.33
C THR A 672 -57.01 -10.13 4.54
N LYS A 673 -57.55 -11.33 4.66
CA LYS A 673 -58.97 -11.54 4.97
C LYS A 673 -59.44 -10.86 6.28
N SER A 674 -58.51 -10.47 7.13
CA SER A 674 -58.74 -9.72 8.38
C SER A 674 -58.60 -8.20 8.24
N GLY A 675 -58.46 -7.66 7.00
CA GLY A 675 -58.28 -6.22 6.75
C GLY A 675 -56.90 -5.70 7.04
N GLN A 676 -55.91 -6.56 7.38
CA GLN A 676 -54.53 -6.14 7.63
C GLN A 676 -53.75 -6.05 6.32
N ILE A 677 -52.98 -4.97 6.15
CA ILE A 677 -52.07 -4.77 5.01
C ILE A 677 -50.78 -5.57 5.25
N LYS A 678 -50.52 -6.53 4.37
CA LYS A 678 -49.26 -7.29 4.35
C LYS A 678 -48.42 -6.83 3.18
N LYS A 679 -47.19 -6.32 3.50
CA LYS A 679 -46.17 -5.92 2.51
C LYS A 679 -45.12 -7.03 2.35
N SER A 680 -44.81 -7.43 1.11
CA SER A 680 -43.72 -8.34 0.79
C SER A 680 -42.79 -7.71 -0.24
N MET A 681 -41.47 -7.72 -0.03
CA MET A 681 -40.50 -7.20 -0.98
C MET A 681 -40.26 -8.23 -2.08
N LYS A 682 -40.49 -7.86 -3.34
CA LYS A 682 -40.28 -8.69 -4.53
C LYS A 682 -38.85 -8.54 -5.04
N SER A 683 -38.38 -7.30 -5.06
CA SER A 683 -37.00 -6.98 -5.47
C SER A 683 -36.54 -5.71 -4.78
N VAL A 684 -35.24 -5.49 -4.82
CA VAL A 684 -34.60 -4.26 -4.42
C VAL A 684 -33.74 -3.75 -5.57
N TYR A 685 -33.69 -2.44 -5.76
CA TYR A 685 -32.87 -1.78 -6.77
C TYR A 685 -31.97 -0.75 -6.11
N ARG A 686 -30.66 -0.85 -6.35
CA ARG A 686 -29.67 0.12 -5.90
C ARG A 686 -29.30 1.05 -7.07
N THR A 687 -29.03 2.32 -6.77
CA THR A 687 -28.61 3.31 -7.76
C THR A 687 -27.54 4.23 -7.19
N SER A 688 -26.92 5.05 -8.03
CA SER A 688 -25.96 6.04 -7.58
C SER A 688 -26.65 7.15 -6.79
N TRP A 689 -26.00 7.64 -5.74
CA TRP A 689 -26.37 8.89 -5.08
C TRP A 689 -26.14 10.05 -6.06
N GLN A 690 -27.19 10.78 -6.39
CA GLN A 690 -27.15 11.78 -7.47
C GLN A 690 -26.38 13.06 -7.06
N HIS A 691 -26.51 13.47 -5.82
CA HIS A 691 -25.89 14.68 -5.27
C HIS A 691 -25.07 14.36 -4.00
N PRO A 692 -23.98 13.57 -4.12
CA PRO A 692 -23.23 13.14 -2.96
C PRO A 692 -22.56 14.33 -2.26
N ASP A 693 -22.78 14.42 -0.94
CA ASP A 693 -22.13 15.44 -0.13
C ASP A 693 -20.62 15.13 0.02
N PRO A 694 -19.74 16.06 -0.36
CA PRO A 694 -18.29 15.83 -0.29
C PRO A 694 -17.78 15.51 1.12
N THR A 695 -18.38 16.11 2.17
CA THR A 695 -17.94 15.90 3.56
C THR A 695 -18.29 14.49 4.02
N VAL A 696 -19.43 13.95 3.61
CA VAL A 696 -19.79 12.54 3.87
C VAL A 696 -18.81 11.59 3.18
N ILE A 697 -18.41 11.91 1.95
CA ILE A 697 -17.41 11.11 1.24
C ILE A 697 -16.06 11.17 1.96
N LEU A 698 -15.63 12.33 2.45
CA LEU A 698 -14.43 12.49 3.24
C LEU A 698 -14.49 11.67 4.53
N TYR A 699 -15.58 11.74 5.27
CA TYR A 699 -15.83 10.91 6.45
C TYR A 699 -15.72 9.41 6.14
N SER A 700 -16.36 8.96 5.06
CA SER A 700 -16.29 7.57 4.60
C SER A 700 -14.88 7.13 4.20
N LEU A 701 -14.06 8.04 3.66
CA LEU A 701 -12.66 7.75 3.35
C LEU A 701 -11.80 7.55 4.61
N TYR A 702 -12.06 8.31 5.67
CA TYR A 702 -11.40 8.09 6.96
C TYR A 702 -11.81 6.74 7.57
N LYS A 703 -13.10 6.40 7.56
CA LYS A 703 -13.58 5.06 8.00
C LYS A 703 -12.94 3.94 7.17
N PHE A 704 -12.78 4.14 5.86
CA PHE A 704 -12.08 3.22 4.99
C PHE A 704 -10.60 3.05 5.38
N ALA A 705 -9.90 4.15 5.64
CA ALA A 705 -8.49 4.13 6.04
C ALA A 705 -8.29 3.43 7.38
N GLU A 706 -9.11 3.74 8.38
CA GLU A 706 -9.10 3.14 9.71
C GLU A 706 -9.38 1.63 9.65
N ALA A 707 -10.38 1.20 8.92
CA ALA A 707 -10.69 -0.22 8.70
C ALA A 707 -9.55 -0.94 7.98
N CYS A 708 -8.80 -0.25 7.12
CA CYS A 708 -7.61 -0.76 6.45
C CYS A 708 -6.33 -0.68 7.31
N SER A 709 -6.44 -0.71 8.64
CA SER A 709 -5.31 -0.67 9.60
C SER A 709 -4.53 0.65 9.51
N ASP A 710 -5.23 1.77 9.56
CA ASP A 710 -4.70 3.14 9.56
C ASP A 710 -3.82 3.43 8.33
N TYR A 711 -4.27 3.00 7.15
CA TYR A 711 -3.59 3.28 5.90
C TYR A 711 -4.24 4.44 5.18
N TYR A 712 -3.62 5.61 5.30
CA TYR A 712 -4.15 6.89 4.84
C TYR A 712 -3.76 7.28 3.40
N GLN A 713 -3.12 6.36 2.64
CA GLN A 713 -2.76 6.62 1.24
C GLN A 713 -3.26 5.52 0.31
N PHE A 714 -4.09 5.85 -0.66
CA PHE A 714 -4.68 4.91 -1.62
C PHE A 714 -4.85 5.56 -2.99
N THR A 715 -5.36 4.80 -3.95
CA THR A 715 -5.60 5.29 -5.32
C THR A 715 -7.09 5.31 -5.63
N LEU A 716 -7.50 6.18 -6.56
CA LEU A 716 -8.86 6.17 -7.08
C LEU A 716 -9.23 4.80 -7.68
N SER A 717 -8.30 4.17 -8.39
CA SER A 717 -8.50 2.81 -8.93
C SER A 717 -8.77 1.79 -7.82
N ARG A 718 -8.15 1.96 -6.63
CA ARG A 718 -8.43 1.11 -5.47
C ARG A 718 -9.84 1.33 -4.93
N LEU A 719 -10.30 2.57 -4.87
CA LEU A 719 -11.65 2.88 -4.40
C LEU A 719 -12.74 2.39 -5.35
N MET A 720 -12.41 2.26 -6.64
CA MET A 720 -13.34 1.81 -7.69
C MET A 720 -13.30 0.30 -7.96
N ASP A 721 -12.33 -0.44 -7.41
CA ASP A 721 -12.24 -1.90 -7.58
C ASP A 721 -12.87 -2.64 -6.39
N PHE A 722 -14.16 -2.90 -6.49
CA PHE A 722 -14.93 -3.62 -5.46
C PHE A 722 -14.66 -5.13 -5.43
N SER A 723 -13.90 -5.65 -6.40
CA SER A 723 -13.49 -7.06 -6.42
C SER A 723 -12.33 -7.36 -5.47
N VAL A 724 -11.66 -6.31 -4.97
CA VAL A 724 -10.56 -6.46 -4.00
C VAL A 724 -11.14 -6.71 -2.62
N ASP A 725 -10.85 -7.91 -2.09
CA ASP A 725 -11.20 -8.26 -0.71
C ASP A 725 -10.43 -7.35 0.28
N SER A 726 -11.15 -6.48 0.97
CA SER A 726 -10.65 -5.42 1.83
C SER A 726 -11.43 -5.36 3.13
N ASP A 727 -10.77 -5.00 4.21
CA ASP A 727 -11.44 -4.71 5.48
C ASP A 727 -12.19 -3.36 5.43
N GLY A 728 -11.76 -2.44 4.54
CA GLY A 728 -12.43 -1.17 4.27
C GLY A 728 -13.42 -1.29 3.11
N ILE A 729 -14.57 -0.64 3.26
CA ILE A 729 -15.61 -0.53 2.23
C ILE A 729 -15.51 0.86 1.61
N SER A 730 -15.33 0.91 0.29
CA SER A 730 -15.15 2.18 -0.42
C SER A 730 -16.42 3.04 -0.41
N PRO A 731 -16.32 4.38 -0.27
CA PRO A 731 -17.48 5.25 -0.48
C PRO A 731 -18.11 5.09 -1.87
N ALA A 732 -17.32 4.78 -2.90
CA ALA A 732 -17.86 4.48 -4.23
C ALA A 732 -18.74 3.22 -4.24
N GLU A 733 -18.43 2.22 -3.43
CA GLU A 733 -19.23 1.00 -3.26
C GLU A 733 -20.49 1.25 -2.42
N ILE A 734 -20.35 2.00 -1.31
CA ILE A 734 -21.48 2.34 -0.42
C ILE A 734 -22.55 3.10 -1.19
N PHE A 735 -22.17 4.13 -1.94
CA PHE A 735 -23.07 5.06 -2.61
C PHE A 735 -23.20 4.83 -4.12
N CYS A 736 -22.68 3.73 -4.65
CA CYS A 736 -22.72 3.35 -6.06
C CYS A 736 -22.20 4.45 -7.01
N LEU A 737 -21.13 5.18 -6.62
CA LEU A 737 -20.57 6.29 -7.40
C LEU A 737 -19.69 5.79 -8.54
N ASP A 738 -19.76 6.46 -9.68
CA ASP A 738 -18.87 6.23 -10.79
C ASP A 738 -17.50 6.95 -10.60
N ARG A 739 -16.53 6.57 -11.44
CA ARG A 739 -15.16 7.10 -11.36
C ARG A 739 -15.12 8.63 -11.55
N ASN A 740 -15.89 9.18 -12.50
CA ASN A 740 -15.85 10.60 -12.80
C ASN A 740 -16.43 11.43 -11.64
N THR A 741 -17.50 10.94 -11.04
CA THR A 741 -18.11 11.57 -9.85
C THR A 741 -17.13 11.55 -8.68
N MET A 742 -16.50 10.40 -8.40
CA MET A 742 -15.48 10.29 -7.34
C MET A 742 -14.30 11.22 -7.58
N GLU A 743 -13.76 11.29 -8.80
CA GLU A 743 -12.63 12.15 -9.15
C GLU A 743 -12.96 13.63 -8.92
N LYS A 744 -14.16 14.08 -9.34
CA LYS A 744 -14.63 15.46 -9.12
C LYS A 744 -14.73 15.80 -7.63
N ILE A 745 -15.34 14.90 -6.84
CA ILE A 745 -15.50 15.10 -5.40
C ILE A 745 -14.12 15.18 -4.72
N LEU A 746 -13.23 14.25 -5.02
CA LEU A 746 -11.89 14.19 -4.42
C LEU A 746 -11.04 15.40 -4.79
N THR A 747 -11.13 15.87 -6.03
CA THR A 747 -10.47 17.12 -6.47
C THR A 747 -11.02 18.33 -5.71
N GLY A 748 -12.34 18.44 -5.59
CA GLY A 748 -12.99 19.51 -4.81
C GLY A 748 -12.59 19.48 -3.34
N LEU A 749 -12.55 18.31 -2.73
CA LEU A 749 -12.13 18.15 -1.34
C LEU A 749 -10.66 18.57 -1.13
N SER A 750 -9.76 18.19 -2.03
CA SER A 750 -8.36 18.58 -1.95
C SER A 750 -8.13 20.10 -2.07
N ILE A 751 -9.03 20.79 -2.77
CA ILE A 751 -8.97 22.27 -2.89
C ILE A 751 -9.57 22.94 -1.66
N ASN A 752 -10.73 22.47 -1.19
CA ASN A 752 -11.50 23.12 -0.14
C ASN A 752 -11.09 22.70 1.28
N HIS A 753 -10.49 21.50 1.43
CA HIS A 753 -10.10 20.89 2.70
C HIS A 753 -8.67 20.32 2.65
N PRO A 754 -7.65 21.11 2.27
CA PRO A 754 -6.27 20.64 2.10
C PRO A 754 -5.66 20.08 3.38
N ASP A 755 -6.15 20.52 4.56
CA ASP A 755 -5.72 20.01 5.87
C ASP A 755 -6.17 18.58 6.17
N PHE A 756 -7.13 18.06 5.42
CA PHE A 756 -7.67 16.71 5.59
C PHE A 756 -7.26 15.76 4.47
N ILE A 757 -7.19 16.24 3.24
CA ILE A 757 -6.98 15.40 2.06
C ILE A 757 -6.17 16.12 0.99
N THR A 758 -5.24 15.42 0.39
CA THR A 758 -4.54 15.86 -0.82
C THR A 758 -4.72 14.81 -1.91
N THR A 759 -4.92 15.27 -3.14
CA THR A 759 -5.10 14.41 -4.30
C THR A 759 -4.14 14.80 -5.41
N GLN A 760 -3.57 13.80 -6.05
CA GLN A 760 -2.75 13.97 -7.24
C GLN A 760 -3.29 13.04 -8.32
N PHE A 761 -4.14 13.57 -9.19
CA PHE A 761 -4.64 12.88 -10.38
C PHE A 761 -3.79 13.20 -11.61
N ASN A 762 -2.47 13.29 -11.43
CA ASN A 762 -1.54 13.45 -12.52
C ASN A 762 -1.26 12.07 -13.14
N LEU A 763 -1.89 11.86 -14.24
CA LEU A 763 -1.64 10.98 -15.42
C LEU A 763 -1.01 9.60 -15.21
N ASP A 764 -0.28 9.35 -14.11
CA ASP A 764 0.37 8.08 -13.80
C ASP A 764 0.28 7.65 -12.31
N LEU A 765 -0.23 8.53 -11.45
CA LEU A 765 -0.35 8.27 -10.01
C LEU A 765 -1.63 8.90 -9.48
N ASP A 766 -2.76 8.19 -9.64
CA ASP A 766 -3.96 8.49 -8.89
C ASP A 766 -3.67 8.28 -7.40
N THR A 767 -3.16 9.29 -6.72
CA THR A 767 -2.86 9.19 -5.29
C THR A 767 -3.81 10.06 -4.50
N ILE A 768 -4.43 9.47 -3.51
CA ILE A 768 -5.26 10.13 -2.50
C ILE A 768 -4.57 9.92 -1.17
N THR A 769 -4.24 11.00 -0.49
CA THR A 769 -3.59 10.97 0.83
C THR A 769 -4.46 11.71 1.82
N LEU A 770 -4.90 11.03 2.87
CA LEU A 770 -5.57 11.64 4.01
C LEU A 770 -4.52 12.04 5.05
N ASN A 771 -4.79 13.11 5.78
CA ASN A 771 -3.96 13.51 6.91
C ASN A 771 -4.10 12.49 8.05
N SER A 772 -3.02 11.77 8.37
CA SER A 772 -3.01 10.73 9.40
C SER A 772 -3.10 11.25 10.85
N GLU A 773 -2.99 12.56 11.05
CA GLU A 773 -3.22 13.20 12.37
C GLU A 773 -4.70 13.44 12.64
N LYS A 774 -5.56 13.24 11.66
CA LYS A 774 -7.02 13.34 11.75
C LYS A 774 -7.64 11.93 11.73
N THR A 775 -8.81 11.83 12.30
CA THR A 775 -9.60 10.58 12.38
C THR A 775 -11.04 10.82 11.93
N SER A 776 -11.82 9.76 11.80
CA SER A 776 -13.26 9.88 11.57
C SER A 776 -14.03 10.42 12.78
N ALA A 777 -13.42 10.45 13.97
CA ALA A 777 -14.04 10.88 15.23
C ALA A 777 -14.13 12.43 15.38
#